data_0cfd094afe53d65d3e2cecc936bba74f
#
_entry.id   0cfd094afe53d65d3e2cecc936bba74f
#
_cell.length_a   1.000
_cell.length_b   1.000
_cell.length_c   1.000
_cell.angle_alpha   90.00
_cell.angle_beta   90.00
_cell.angle_gamma   90.00
#
_symmetry.space_group_name_H-M   'P 1'
#
loop_
_entity.id
_entity.type
_entity.pdbx_description
1 polymer ?
#
loop_
_entity_poly.entity_id
_entity_poly.type
_entity_poly.pdbx_seq_one_letter_code
_entity_poly.pdbx_strand_id
1 'polypeptide(L)'
;MYKMSTAQWRLATVLLSTFVASRALGQAAPSPVPLADWRHIGNFTVELGLAGPSSGGVLRVWYGTGGTLFGQTEPGRIYQTSDLENWQRSTAGSPPPVTNAKTQSLPEVGARTRALAGDNTRVYAFGNFVYRSDDGGAHWENMTVYRGASLVGGGLVDLAIAPGNSDEIVTASAAGVFRSVDGGRSWSGLNQGLPNLRATRLLGLPAGDQGVRIALLNDVAADWPPGNKEAWLLASNSDLVNETQLRAALSSLRGVNVTALAIAGDFIYTGMQNGDVSVSANRGLSWQTFSSAGSGAVERFWVDAQDPRVALAALSSAPNDPFRTSAPAHVLHTINGGAFWDNFTANLPDAAAHGVAADRASGVLYAATDSGVFMAYADLNSLGAVQNWTAVPGLPDGAAMDVKLDAQANQLWAAIDGYGVYSTLAPHRLRDPSVVSAADMIARAVAPGSLVSVLGAQVDVVHAGAVLVPVLAATASESQIQIPFDVRGDTLSLAASFAGNGVRLPSLPLAATAPVIFVARDGSPMLLDAEKGVMLDAAMTAHSGTRIQILATGLGRVTPAWPTGVPAPLENAPRVAGNVAVYLDRAPVEVTRAELAPGYVGFYLIEITVPKISNYGPAELYVDVDGNSSNRVRVYIEP
;
A
#
# COMPACT_ATOMS: atom_id res chain seq x y z
N MET A 1 -41.16 -10.81 -14.33
CA MET A 1 -39.69 -10.86 -14.41
C MET A 1 -39.20 -9.50 -14.93
N TYR A 2 -38.95 -8.57 -14.03
CA TYR A 2 -38.33 -7.28 -14.42
C TYR A 2 -36.84 -7.49 -14.66
N LYS A 3 -36.35 -7.07 -15.81
CA LYS A 3 -34.93 -7.05 -16.11
C LYS A 3 -34.27 -5.96 -15.25
N MET A 4 -33.49 -6.34 -14.28
CA MET A 4 -32.57 -5.40 -13.59
C MET A 4 -31.68 -4.74 -14.64
N SER A 5 -31.46 -3.43 -14.49
CA SER A 5 -30.57 -2.71 -15.39
C SER A 5 -29.13 -3.23 -15.24
N THR A 6 -28.35 -3.14 -16.28
CA THR A 6 -26.92 -3.56 -16.27
C THR A 6 -26.09 -2.86 -15.18
N ALA A 7 -26.51 -1.65 -14.76
CA ALA A 7 -25.91 -0.91 -13.66
C ALA A 7 -26.14 -1.57 -12.29
N GLN A 8 -27.32 -2.14 -12.06
CA GLN A 8 -27.65 -2.83 -10.80
C GLN A 8 -26.86 -4.13 -10.64
N TRP A 9 -26.61 -4.85 -11.73
CA TRP A 9 -25.77 -6.06 -11.74
C TRP A 9 -24.28 -5.72 -11.45
N ARG A 10 -23.80 -4.60 -11.98
CA ARG A 10 -22.40 -4.18 -11.74
C ARG A 10 -22.19 -3.70 -10.30
N LEU A 11 -23.16 -3.03 -9.70
CA LEU A 11 -23.12 -2.65 -8.30
C LEU A 11 -23.08 -3.89 -7.39
N ALA A 12 -23.94 -4.88 -7.66
CA ALA A 12 -23.95 -6.16 -6.94
C ALA A 12 -22.59 -6.88 -7.08
N THR A 13 -21.97 -6.85 -8.27
CA THR A 13 -20.70 -7.53 -8.51
C THR A 13 -19.53 -6.82 -7.79
N VAL A 14 -19.50 -5.48 -7.77
CA VAL A 14 -18.48 -4.72 -7.05
C VAL A 14 -18.60 -4.89 -5.53
N LEU A 15 -19.82 -4.91 -4.99
CA LEU A 15 -20.05 -5.14 -3.56
C LEU A 15 -19.82 -6.60 -3.15
N LEU A 16 -20.11 -7.58 -4.03
CA LEU A 16 -19.82 -9.00 -3.76
C LEU A 16 -18.32 -9.34 -3.92
N SER A 17 -17.59 -8.68 -4.81
CA SER A 17 -16.16 -8.98 -5.02
C SER A 17 -15.28 -8.58 -3.83
N THR A 18 -15.76 -7.73 -2.93
CA THR A 18 -15.08 -7.48 -1.65
C THR A 18 -15.31 -8.59 -0.62
N PHE A 19 -16.27 -9.51 -0.83
CA PHE A 19 -16.65 -10.53 0.14
C PHE A 19 -16.46 -11.99 -0.33
N VAL A 20 -16.12 -12.27 -1.59
CA VAL A 20 -16.03 -13.65 -2.11
C VAL A 20 -14.61 -13.97 -2.57
N ALA A 21 -13.74 -14.26 -1.63
CA ALA A 21 -12.54 -15.06 -1.88
C ALA A 21 -12.07 -15.76 -0.61
N SER A 22 -12.80 -16.78 -0.16
CA SER A 22 -12.19 -17.86 0.62
C SER A 22 -13.15 -19.05 0.70
N ARG A 23 -13.03 -19.96 -0.24
CA ARG A 23 -13.42 -21.37 0.00
C ARG A 23 -12.38 -22.30 -0.60
N ALA A 24 -11.96 -23.18 0.30
CA ALA A 24 -11.18 -24.38 0.14
C ALA A 24 -9.66 -24.23 0.21
N LEU A 25 -9.11 -24.70 1.32
CA LEU A 25 -8.16 -25.83 1.29
C LEU A 25 -7.78 -26.21 2.73
N GLY A 26 -7.84 -27.50 3.00
CA GLY A 26 -7.12 -28.32 3.98
C GLY A 26 -6.92 -27.79 5.41
N GLN A 27 -7.47 -28.51 6.40
CA GLN A 27 -7.15 -28.34 7.81
C GLN A 27 -5.63 -28.46 8.05
N ALA A 28 -4.97 -27.31 8.19
CA ALA A 28 -3.69 -27.22 8.87
C ALA A 28 -3.95 -26.93 10.36
N ALA A 29 -3.09 -27.42 11.25
CA ALA A 29 -3.13 -27.12 12.68
C ALA A 29 -3.23 -25.61 12.92
N PRO A 30 -3.99 -25.15 13.92
CA PRO A 30 -4.21 -23.72 14.13
C PRO A 30 -2.88 -23.01 14.37
N SER A 31 -2.47 -22.21 13.41
CA SER A 31 -1.38 -21.26 13.60
C SER A 31 -1.77 -20.26 14.68
N PRO A 32 -0.87 -19.93 15.62
CA PRO A 32 -1.15 -18.99 16.70
C PRO A 32 -1.42 -17.54 16.22
N VAL A 33 -1.12 -17.25 14.95
CA VAL A 33 -1.47 -15.99 14.29
C VAL A 33 -2.52 -16.29 13.23
N PRO A 34 -3.64 -15.56 13.24
CA PRO A 34 -4.66 -15.69 12.22
C PRO A 34 -4.08 -15.46 10.82
N LEU A 35 -4.58 -16.19 9.82
CA LEU A 35 -4.19 -15.98 8.43
C LEU A 35 -4.49 -14.54 8.03
N ALA A 36 -3.45 -13.77 7.73
CA ALA A 36 -3.57 -12.41 7.25
C ALA A 36 -4.00 -12.45 5.75
N ASP A 37 -5.07 -11.74 5.43
CA ASP A 37 -5.53 -11.54 4.04
C ASP A 37 -4.79 -10.32 3.46
N TRP A 38 -3.53 -10.53 3.07
CA TRP A 38 -2.72 -9.49 2.46
C TRP A 38 -3.22 -9.13 1.06
N ARG A 39 -3.40 -7.85 0.82
CA ARG A 39 -3.78 -7.31 -0.48
C ARG A 39 -2.66 -6.43 -1.00
N HIS A 40 -2.28 -6.68 -2.24
CA HIS A 40 -1.34 -5.83 -2.96
C HIS A 40 -1.98 -4.47 -3.26
N ILE A 41 -1.25 -3.40 -3.00
CA ILE A 41 -1.66 -2.02 -3.25
C ILE A 41 -0.84 -1.46 -4.41
N GLY A 42 -1.55 -0.93 -5.39
CA GLY A 42 -0.92 -0.43 -6.60
C GLY A 42 -0.51 -1.55 -7.57
N ASN A 43 0.52 -1.29 -8.33
CA ASN A 43 1.16 -2.25 -9.23
C ASN A 43 2.68 -2.21 -9.07
N PHE A 44 3.42 -2.87 -9.99
CA PHE A 44 4.88 -2.96 -9.91
C PHE A 44 5.62 -1.88 -10.69
N THR A 45 4.93 -0.85 -11.17
CA THR A 45 5.53 0.16 -12.04
C THR A 45 5.45 1.57 -11.49
N VAL A 46 6.41 2.40 -11.88
CA VAL A 46 6.49 3.82 -11.57
C VAL A 46 6.64 4.62 -12.86
N GLU A 47 5.95 5.77 -12.95
CA GLU A 47 6.02 6.66 -14.11
C GLU A 47 7.27 7.54 -14.01
N LEU A 48 8.26 7.27 -14.86
CA LEU A 48 9.51 8.03 -14.95
C LEU A 48 9.62 8.89 -16.22
N GLY A 49 8.56 8.99 -17.02
CA GLY A 49 8.57 9.74 -18.30
C GLY A 49 9.43 9.08 -19.39
N LEU A 50 9.57 7.75 -19.36
CA LEU A 50 10.26 6.96 -20.39
C LEU A 50 9.28 6.44 -21.45
N ALA A 51 9.72 5.52 -22.30
CA ALA A 51 8.91 4.89 -23.34
C ALA A 51 7.79 3.96 -22.81
N GLY A 52 7.52 4.03 -21.54
CA GLY A 52 6.47 3.31 -20.81
C GLY A 52 6.79 3.29 -19.32
N PRO A 53 5.85 2.81 -18.47
CA PRO A 53 6.08 2.70 -17.04
C PRO A 53 7.31 1.84 -16.73
N SER A 54 8.09 2.28 -15.76
CA SER A 54 9.35 1.68 -15.31
C SER A 54 9.13 0.76 -14.12
N SER A 55 10.16 -0.01 -13.76
CA SER A 55 10.20 -0.80 -12.51
C SER A 55 11.56 -0.60 -11.82
N GLY A 56 11.95 -1.49 -10.94
CA GLY A 56 13.31 -1.56 -10.41
C GLY A 56 14.31 -2.10 -11.45
N GLY A 57 15.58 -2.11 -11.09
CA GLY A 57 16.66 -2.54 -11.96
C GLY A 57 16.57 -4.01 -12.40
N VAL A 58 16.88 -4.24 -13.67
CA VAL A 58 17.01 -5.57 -14.29
C VAL A 58 18.44 -5.72 -14.79
N LEU A 59 19.14 -6.78 -14.35
CA LEU A 59 20.55 -7.01 -14.62
C LEU A 59 20.79 -7.74 -15.95
N ARG A 60 19.88 -8.64 -16.31
CA ARG A 60 20.00 -9.51 -17.47
C ARG A 60 18.66 -9.74 -18.14
N VAL A 61 18.67 -9.83 -19.47
CA VAL A 61 17.54 -10.28 -20.30
C VAL A 61 18.05 -11.27 -21.35
N TRP A 62 17.28 -12.34 -21.61
CA TRP A 62 17.62 -13.31 -22.64
C TRP A 62 16.39 -14.07 -23.13
N TYR A 63 16.43 -14.53 -24.35
CA TYR A 63 15.44 -15.44 -24.89
C TYR A 63 15.87 -16.87 -24.65
N GLY A 64 14.93 -17.71 -24.21
CA GLY A 64 15.05 -19.16 -24.13
C GLY A 64 14.48 -19.85 -25.35
N THR A 65 14.38 -21.16 -25.26
CA THR A 65 13.75 -22.00 -26.30
C THR A 65 12.25 -21.66 -26.45
N GLY A 66 11.77 -21.60 -27.68
CA GLY A 66 10.37 -21.30 -27.96
C GLY A 66 9.97 -19.82 -27.83
N GLY A 67 10.95 -18.89 -27.76
CA GLY A 67 10.69 -17.45 -27.71
C GLY A 67 10.32 -16.90 -26.33
N THR A 68 10.41 -17.70 -25.27
CA THR A 68 10.22 -17.25 -23.90
C THR A 68 11.29 -16.22 -23.52
N LEU A 69 10.86 -15.06 -23.07
CA LEU A 69 11.76 -14.01 -22.55
C LEU A 69 11.97 -14.19 -21.05
N PHE A 70 13.24 -14.12 -20.63
CA PHE A 70 13.65 -14.15 -19.23
C PHE A 70 14.24 -12.80 -18.81
N GLY A 71 13.99 -12.42 -17.57
CA GLY A 71 14.59 -11.25 -16.92
C GLY A 71 15.14 -11.60 -15.53
N GLN A 72 16.36 -11.17 -15.22
CA GLN A 72 16.94 -11.26 -13.88
C GLN A 72 16.94 -9.89 -13.23
N THR A 73 16.19 -9.73 -12.16
CA THR A 73 16.10 -8.49 -11.38
C THR A 73 17.32 -8.28 -10.49
N GLU A 74 17.56 -7.06 -10.01
CA GLU A 74 18.68 -6.73 -9.12
C GLU A 74 18.79 -7.63 -7.88
N PRO A 75 17.68 -8.04 -7.20
CA PRO A 75 17.77 -9.00 -6.12
C PRO A 75 18.17 -10.43 -6.56
N GLY A 76 18.46 -10.62 -7.86
CA GLY A 76 18.86 -11.92 -8.42
C GLY A 76 17.72 -12.87 -8.75
N ARG A 77 16.46 -12.45 -8.58
CA ARG A 77 15.28 -13.27 -8.94
C ARG A 77 15.11 -13.33 -10.46
N ILE A 78 14.80 -14.53 -10.97
CA ILE A 78 14.56 -14.73 -12.40
C ILE A 78 13.05 -14.84 -12.64
N TYR A 79 12.58 -14.08 -13.61
CA TYR A 79 11.20 -14.10 -14.10
C TYR A 79 11.21 -14.45 -15.58
N GLN A 80 10.08 -15.04 -16.04
CA GLN A 80 9.88 -15.41 -17.44
C GLN A 80 8.50 -14.98 -17.92
N THR A 81 8.40 -14.68 -19.20
CA THR A 81 7.14 -14.42 -19.88
C THR A 81 7.16 -15.04 -21.27
N SER A 82 6.02 -15.62 -21.69
CA SER A 82 5.81 -16.15 -23.04
C SER A 82 4.84 -15.27 -23.86
N ASP A 83 4.05 -14.44 -23.20
CA ASP A 83 3.07 -13.52 -23.79
C ASP A 83 3.52 -12.06 -23.75
N LEU A 84 4.66 -11.77 -23.09
CA LEU A 84 5.24 -10.42 -22.90
C LEU A 84 4.38 -9.47 -22.05
N GLU A 85 3.38 -10.01 -21.35
CA GLU A 85 2.47 -9.27 -20.47
C GLU A 85 2.55 -9.82 -19.04
N ASN A 86 2.47 -11.15 -18.91
CA ASN A 86 2.45 -11.82 -17.60
C ASN A 86 3.81 -12.42 -17.26
N TRP A 87 4.40 -11.92 -16.19
CA TRP A 87 5.66 -12.41 -15.67
C TRP A 87 5.45 -13.42 -14.55
N GLN A 88 6.10 -14.56 -14.64
CA GLN A 88 6.08 -15.62 -13.63
C GLN A 88 7.48 -15.88 -13.11
N ARG A 89 7.61 -16.15 -11.81
CA ARG A 89 8.90 -16.54 -11.23
C ARG A 89 9.37 -17.83 -11.88
N SER A 90 10.60 -17.80 -12.37
CA SER A 90 11.23 -18.96 -13.00
C SER A 90 12.21 -19.63 -12.05
N THR A 91 12.15 -20.95 -11.97
CA THR A 91 13.16 -21.79 -11.32
C THR A 91 14.20 -22.28 -12.35
N ALA A 92 13.99 -21.98 -13.64
CA ALA A 92 14.83 -22.44 -14.73
C ALA A 92 16.03 -21.51 -14.91
N GLY A 93 17.20 -22.09 -14.79
CA GLY A 93 18.45 -21.71 -15.43
C GLY A 93 19.12 -20.39 -15.04
N SER A 94 20.43 -20.44 -14.96
CA SER A 94 21.28 -19.25 -14.96
C SER A 94 21.25 -18.55 -16.32
N PRO A 95 21.39 -17.22 -16.38
CA PRO A 95 21.50 -16.50 -17.64
C PRO A 95 22.68 -17.04 -18.48
N PRO A 96 22.51 -17.16 -19.81
CA PRO A 96 23.57 -17.66 -20.67
C PRO A 96 24.82 -16.77 -20.62
N PRO A 97 26.00 -17.30 -20.93
CA PRO A 97 27.22 -16.51 -21.06
C PRO A 97 27.01 -15.36 -22.05
N VAL A 98 27.56 -14.20 -21.72
CA VAL A 98 27.48 -13.00 -22.55
C VAL A 98 28.67 -12.98 -23.53
N THR A 99 28.35 -12.89 -24.81
CA THR A 99 29.39 -12.70 -25.84
C THR A 99 29.12 -11.40 -26.61
N ASN A 100 30.09 -10.50 -26.65
CA ASN A 100 30.01 -9.30 -27.49
C ASN A 100 30.17 -9.68 -28.97
N ALA A 101 29.35 -9.08 -29.83
CA ALA A 101 29.54 -9.17 -31.26
C ALA A 101 30.81 -8.43 -31.69
N LYS A 102 31.48 -8.95 -32.70
CA LYS A 102 32.62 -8.25 -33.30
C LYS A 102 32.14 -7.08 -34.14
N THR A 103 32.76 -5.91 -33.99
CA THR A 103 32.41 -4.68 -34.71
C THR A 103 33.64 -3.94 -35.14
N GLN A 104 33.53 -3.08 -36.17
CA GLN A 104 34.63 -2.24 -36.66
C GLN A 104 34.91 -1.07 -35.70
N SER A 105 33.88 -0.52 -35.07
CA SER A 105 33.98 0.57 -34.10
C SER A 105 32.94 0.43 -33.01
N LEU A 106 33.03 1.25 -31.97
CA LEU A 106 31.99 1.40 -30.94
C LEU A 106 31.46 2.82 -30.96
N PRO A 107 30.14 3.03 -30.76
CA PRO A 107 29.52 4.36 -30.79
C PRO A 107 29.84 5.20 -29.55
N GLU A 108 30.14 4.56 -28.44
CA GLU A 108 30.56 5.21 -27.18
C GLU A 108 31.53 4.32 -26.40
N VAL A 109 32.31 4.94 -25.52
CA VAL A 109 33.31 4.23 -24.69
C VAL A 109 32.58 3.27 -23.73
N GLY A 110 33.02 2.01 -23.72
CA GLY A 110 32.46 1.00 -22.82
C GLY A 110 31.13 0.37 -23.30
N ALA A 111 30.63 0.75 -24.49
CA ALA A 111 29.46 0.12 -25.06
C ALA A 111 29.73 -1.38 -25.29
N ARG A 112 28.68 -2.19 -24.99
CA ARG A 112 28.66 -3.62 -25.27
C ARG A 112 27.85 -3.87 -26.54
N THR A 113 28.08 -4.99 -27.21
CA THR A 113 27.50 -5.25 -28.53
C THR A 113 26.78 -6.59 -28.55
N ARG A 114 25.71 -6.68 -29.36
CA ARG A 114 24.97 -7.90 -29.67
C ARG A 114 24.67 -7.97 -31.16
N ALA A 115 24.66 -9.20 -31.68
CA ALA A 115 24.18 -9.52 -33.01
C ALA A 115 23.41 -10.84 -32.97
N LEU A 116 22.48 -11.05 -33.88
CA LEU A 116 21.86 -12.35 -34.06
C LEU A 116 22.91 -13.34 -34.60
N ALA A 117 22.87 -14.57 -34.12
CA ALA A 117 23.80 -15.60 -34.58
C ALA A 117 23.70 -15.80 -36.10
N GLY A 118 24.84 -15.65 -36.80
CA GLY A 118 24.92 -15.74 -38.25
C GLY A 118 24.69 -14.43 -39.02
N ASP A 119 24.26 -13.37 -38.35
CA ASP A 119 24.12 -12.03 -38.94
C ASP A 119 25.33 -11.17 -38.49
N ASN A 120 26.20 -10.82 -39.44
CA ASN A 120 27.35 -9.98 -39.18
C ASN A 120 27.16 -8.52 -39.63
N THR A 121 26.03 -8.19 -40.20
CA THR A 121 25.71 -6.85 -40.74
C THR A 121 24.94 -6.03 -39.73
N ARG A 122 23.88 -6.59 -39.15
CA ARG A 122 23.10 -5.90 -38.13
C ARG A 122 23.66 -6.16 -36.74
N VAL A 123 24.12 -5.08 -36.12
CA VAL A 123 24.69 -5.11 -34.76
C VAL A 123 24.06 -4.03 -33.93
N TYR A 124 23.73 -4.34 -32.69
CA TYR A 124 23.30 -3.38 -31.67
C TYR A 124 24.42 -3.14 -30.67
N ALA A 125 24.61 -1.87 -30.30
CA ALA A 125 25.47 -1.50 -29.18
C ALA A 125 24.61 -0.84 -28.10
N PHE A 126 24.98 -1.02 -26.82
CA PHE A 126 24.26 -0.48 -25.69
C PHE A 126 25.20 -0.09 -24.55
N GLY A 127 24.86 0.98 -23.88
CA GLY A 127 25.58 1.61 -22.77
C GLY A 127 24.70 2.68 -22.15
N ASN A 128 24.94 3.97 -22.46
CA ASN A 128 24.02 5.04 -22.09
C ASN A 128 22.79 5.09 -23.00
N PHE A 129 22.96 4.67 -24.25
CA PHE A 129 21.92 4.61 -25.26
C PHE A 129 21.96 3.25 -25.97
N VAL A 130 20.91 2.95 -26.74
CA VAL A 130 20.93 1.88 -27.72
C VAL A 130 21.32 2.45 -29.07
N TYR A 131 22.26 1.82 -29.73
CA TYR A 131 22.70 2.14 -31.08
C TYR A 131 22.49 0.94 -31.99
N ARG A 132 22.21 1.22 -33.26
CA ARG A 132 22.09 0.22 -34.32
C ARG A 132 23.09 0.50 -35.43
N SER A 133 23.68 -0.53 -35.95
CA SER A 133 24.48 -0.53 -37.19
C SER A 133 23.93 -1.58 -38.13
N ASP A 134 23.85 -1.27 -39.42
CA ASP A 134 23.47 -2.20 -40.50
C ASP A 134 24.66 -2.53 -41.42
N ASP A 135 25.89 -2.17 -41.02
CA ASP A 135 27.13 -2.37 -41.78
C ASP A 135 28.26 -2.96 -40.93
N GLY A 136 27.95 -3.78 -39.95
CA GLY A 136 28.93 -4.47 -39.09
C GLY A 136 29.68 -3.54 -38.12
N GLY A 137 29.10 -2.40 -37.78
CA GLY A 137 29.64 -1.44 -36.81
C GLY A 137 30.54 -0.38 -37.42
N ALA A 138 30.47 -0.15 -38.75
CA ALA A 138 31.15 0.97 -39.39
C ALA A 138 30.45 2.29 -39.10
N HIS A 139 29.13 2.32 -39.19
CA HIS A 139 28.30 3.49 -38.86
C HIS A 139 27.25 3.10 -37.83
N TRP A 140 26.92 4.06 -36.95
CA TRP A 140 25.99 3.85 -35.86
C TRP A 140 24.90 4.91 -35.84
N GLU A 141 23.63 4.49 -35.67
CA GLU A 141 22.49 5.33 -35.44
C GLU A 141 22.03 5.18 -33.97
N ASN A 142 21.78 6.31 -33.28
CA ASN A 142 21.26 6.28 -31.93
C ASN A 142 19.75 6.08 -31.95
N MET A 143 19.26 4.98 -31.36
CA MET A 143 17.87 4.54 -31.41
C MET A 143 17.04 4.99 -30.21
N THR A 144 17.65 5.58 -29.19
CA THR A 144 16.94 5.90 -27.93
C THR A 144 17.10 7.35 -27.48
N VAL A 145 17.85 8.19 -28.20
CA VAL A 145 18.05 9.57 -27.81
C VAL A 145 16.78 10.40 -28.02
N TYR A 146 16.30 11.03 -26.95
CA TYR A 146 15.21 12.00 -26.96
C TYR A 146 15.50 13.13 -25.98
N ARG A 147 15.55 14.37 -26.45
CA ARG A 147 15.87 15.57 -25.65
C ARG A 147 17.15 15.42 -24.80
N GLY A 148 18.16 14.71 -25.33
CA GLY A 148 19.43 14.51 -24.66
C GLY A 148 19.49 13.37 -23.64
N ALA A 149 18.40 12.66 -23.41
CA ALA A 149 18.30 11.49 -22.54
C ALA A 149 17.88 10.24 -23.33
N SER A 150 18.03 9.06 -22.72
CA SER A 150 17.58 7.80 -23.30
C SER A 150 16.10 7.56 -22.98
N LEU A 151 15.27 7.23 -24.01
CA LEU A 151 13.86 6.86 -23.86
C LEU A 151 13.63 5.63 -23.00
N VAL A 152 14.64 4.75 -22.86
CA VAL A 152 14.55 3.49 -22.12
C VAL A 152 15.36 3.53 -20.81
N GLY A 153 15.67 4.73 -20.32
CA GLY A 153 16.60 4.94 -19.23
C GLY A 153 18.07 4.80 -19.66
N GLY A 154 18.96 5.40 -18.89
CA GLY A 154 20.40 5.29 -19.09
C GLY A 154 20.99 4.07 -18.38
N GLY A 155 22.30 3.83 -18.60
CA GLY A 155 23.02 2.75 -17.91
C GLY A 155 22.49 1.36 -18.25
N LEU A 156 22.30 1.11 -19.56
CA LEU A 156 21.82 -0.18 -20.06
C LEU A 156 22.82 -1.28 -19.71
N VAL A 157 22.34 -2.34 -19.07
CA VAL A 157 23.19 -3.42 -18.56
C VAL A 157 23.14 -4.69 -19.42
N ASP A 158 22.07 -4.87 -20.20
CA ASP A 158 21.98 -6.00 -21.14
C ASP A 158 21.03 -5.69 -22.30
N LEU A 159 21.19 -6.45 -23.40
CA LEU A 159 20.33 -6.42 -24.57
C LEU A 159 20.21 -7.84 -25.13
N ALA A 160 18.98 -8.26 -25.40
CA ALA A 160 18.68 -9.53 -26.07
C ALA A 160 18.02 -9.26 -27.43
N ILE A 161 18.30 -10.11 -28.41
CA ILE A 161 17.67 -10.10 -29.74
C ILE A 161 16.80 -11.34 -29.85
N ALA A 162 15.59 -11.20 -30.35
CA ALA A 162 14.68 -12.33 -30.49
C ALA A 162 15.21 -13.36 -31.52
N PRO A 163 15.11 -14.65 -31.23
CA PRO A 163 15.55 -15.69 -32.16
C PRO A 163 14.85 -15.59 -33.53
N GLY A 164 15.63 -15.43 -34.58
CA GLY A 164 15.12 -15.36 -35.96
C GLY A 164 14.55 -13.99 -36.37
N ASN A 165 14.55 -12.97 -35.49
CA ASN A 165 14.07 -11.64 -35.79
C ASN A 165 15.04 -10.56 -35.25
N SER A 166 15.92 -10.04 -36.13
CA SER A 166 16.89 -9.02 -35.77
C SER A 166 16.29 -7.64 -35.48
N ASP A 167 15.02 -7.40 -35.81
CA ASP A 167 14.30 -6.15 -35.51
C ASP A 167 13.64 -6.16 -34.12
N GLU A 168 13.51 -7.33 -33.52
CA GLU A 168 12.97 -7.44 -32.18
C GLU A 168 14.08 -7.53 -31.13
N ILE A 169 14.17 -6.49 -30.31
CA ILE A 169 15.19 -6.36 -29.27
C ILE A 169 14.57 -5.98 -27.92
N VAL A 170 15.17 -6.45 -26.87
CA VAL A 170 14.80 -6.16 -25.48
C VAL A 170 16.01 -5.67 -24.71
N THR A 171 15.86 -4.59 -23.95
CA THR A 171 16.92 -4.02 -23.12
C THR A 171 16.60 -4.15 -21.64
N ALA A 172 17.67 -4.24 -20.82
CA ALA A 172 17.63 -4.19 -19.37
C ALA A 172 18.43 -2.99 -18.86
N SER A 173 17.86 -2.27 -17.89
CA SER A 173 18.47 -1.11 -17.24
C SER A 173 18.05 -0.98 -15.79
N ALA A 174 18.50 0.05 -15.09
CA ALA A 174 18.02 0.42 -13.75
C ALA A 174 16.52 0.82 -13.73
N ALA A 175 15.94 1.12 -14.90
CA ALA A 175 14.51 1.46 -15.05
C ALA A 175 13.63 0.26 -15.47
N GLY A 176 14.21 -0.94 -15.58
CA GLY A 176 13.49 -2.17 -15.93
C GLY A 176 13.77 -2.69 -17.33
N VAL A 177 12.74 -3.21 -17.99
CA VAL A 177 12.78 -3.90 -19.29
C VAL A 177 12.00 -3.11 -20.33
N PHE A 178 12.62 -2.87 -21.50
CA PHE A 178 11.98 -2.18 -22.63
C PHE A 178 12.19 -2.98 -23.91
N ARG A 179 11.18 -3.00 -24.79
CA ARG A 179 11.14 -3.76 -26.04
C ARG A 179 10.93 -2.84 -27.24
N SER A 180 11.63 -3.16 -28.31
CA SER A 180 11.35 -2.65 -29.66
C SER A 180 11.10 -3.82 -30.61
N VAL A 181 10.20 -3.64 -31.58
CA VAL A 181 9.86 -4.63 -32.63
C VAL A 181 10.24 -4.15 -34.02
N ASP A 182 10.85 -2.98 -34.13
CA ASP A 182 11.15 -2.29 -35.39
C ASP A 182 12.63 -1.85 -35.49
N GLY A 183 13.49 -2.61 -34.84
CA GLY A 183 14.95 -2.36 -34.86
C GLY A 183 15.38 -1.14 -34.05
N GLY A 184 14.61 -0.78 -33.01
CA GLY A 184 14.91 0.32 -32.11
C GLY A 184 14.25 1.66 -32.45
N ARG A 185 13.41 1.73 -33.48
CA ARG A 185 12.74 2.99 -33.87
C ARG A 185 11.60 3.38 -32.94
N SER A 186 10.90 2.41 -32.37
CA SER A 186 9.92 2.63 -31.31
C SER A 186 10.17 1.68 -30.14
N TRP A 187 9.75 2.10 -28.94
CA TRP A 187 9.98 1.36 -27.70
C TRP A 187 8.74 1.30 -26.84
N SER A 188 8.57 0.21 -26.11
CA SER A 188 7.52 0.01 -25.10
C SER A 188 8.10 -0.65 -23.85
N GLY A 189 7.55 -0.31 -22.68
CA GLY A 189 7.91 -0.94 -21.42
C GLY A 189 7.28 -2.33 -21.28
N LEU A 190 8.02 -3.29 -20.73
CA LEU A 190 7.54 -4.64 -20.37
C LEU A 190 7.46 -4.84 -18.84
N ASN A 191 7.24 -3.77 -18.08
CA ASN A 191 7.40 -3.77 -16.62
C ASN A 191 6.09 -4.04 -15.85
N GLN A 192 4.93 -3.90 -16.48
CA GLN A 192 3.64 -3.84 -15.79
C GLN A 192 3.34 -5.07 -14.95
N GLY A 193 3.59 -6.26 -15.44
CA GLY A 193 3.41 -7.51 -14.70
C GLY A 193 4.68 -8.04 -14.02
N LEU A 194 5.82 -7.33 -14.11
CA LEU A 194 7.10 -7.76 -13.54
C LEU A 194 7.19 -7.35 -12.07
N PRO A 195 7.20 -8.32 -11.10
CA PRO A 195 7.32 -8.00 -9.68
C PRO A 195 8.73 -7.47 -9.37
N ASN A 196 8.95 -6.16 -9.53
CA ASN A 196 10.24 -5.52 -9.34
C ASN A 196 10.14 -4.08 -8.79
N LEU A 197 9.04 -3.73 -8.10
CA LEU A 197 8.92 -2.44 -7.42
C LEU A 197 9.65 -2.50 -6.09
N ARG A 198 10.80 -1.84 -5.99
CA ARG A 198 11.67 -1.85 -4.82
C ARG A 198 11.28 -0.75 -3.81
N ALA A 199 10.15 -0.95 -3.13
CA ALA A 199 9.70 -0.07 -2.05
C ALA A 199 10.57 -0.30 -0.80
N THR A 200 11.24 0.74 -0.33
CA THR A 200 12.16 0.69 0.82
C THR A 200 11.54 1.25 2.10
N ARG A 201 10.56 2.15 1.98
CA ARG A 201 9.87 2.77 3.12
C ARG A 201 8.42 3.07 2.78
N LEU A 202 7.57 2.99 3.79
CA LEU A 202 6.22 3.54 3.79
C LEU A 202 6.30 4.97 4.35
N LEU A 203 6.12 5.99 3.52
CA LEU A 203 6.19 7.41 3.92
C LEU A 203 4.83 7.92 4.39
N GLY A 204 3.76 7.54 3.71
CA GLY A 204 2.38 7.92 4.04
C GLY A 204 1.42 6.77 3.82
N LEU A 205 0.42 6.66 4.69
CA LEU A 205 -0.69 5.73 4.58
C LEU A 205 -1.96 6.50 4.17
N PRO A 206 -2.96 5.85 3.59
CA PRO A 206 -4.19 6.51 3.20
C PRO A 206 -4.81 7.27 4.38
N ALA A 207 -5.06 8.56 4.19
CA ALA A 207 -5.71 9.42 5.17
C ALA A 207 -6.56 10.46 4.44
N GLY A 208 -7.87 10.36 4.55
CA GLY A 208 -8.78 11.23 3.83
C GLY A 208 -8.62 11.05 2.30
N ASP A 209 -8.17 12.10 1.65
CA ASP A 209 -7.95 12.16 0.20
C ASP A 209 -6.53 11.79 -0.24
N GLN A 210 -5.65 11.51 0.72
CA GLN A 210 -4.27 11.12 0.42
C GLN A 210 -4.16 9.61 0.27
N GLY A 211 -3.51 9.18 -0.80
CA GLY A 211 -3.21 7.79 -1.05
C GLY A 211 -1.99 7.29 -0.29
N VAL A 212 -1.40 6.23 -0.80
CA VAL A 212 -0.18 5.65 -0.24
C VAL A 212 1.03 6.39 -0.80
N ARG A 213 1.98 6.75 0.06
CA ARG A 213 3.29 7.31 -0.32
C ARG A 213 4.40 6.38 0.11
N ILE A 214 5.34 6.13 -0.78
CA ILE A 214 6.50 5.27 -0.55
C ILE A 214 7.81 5.95 -0.92
N ALA A 215 8.91 5.47 -0.33
CA ALA A 215 10.23 5.67 -0.89
C ALA A 215 10.62 4.41 -1.68
N LEU A 216 11.15 4.64 -2.86
CA LEU A 216 11.84 3.65 -3.69
C LEU A 216 13.35 3.72 -3.42
N LEU A 217 14.08 2.81 -4.04
CA LEU A 217 15.55 2.83 -3.99
C LEU A 217 16.09 4.19 -4.45
N ASN A 218 17.19 4.64 -3.86
CA ASN A 218 17.83 5.95 -4.11
C ASN A 218 16.98 7.17 -3.71
N ASP A 219 16.18 7.04 -2.64
CA ASP A 219 15.36 8.12 -2.08
C ASP A 219 14.40 8.78 -3.08
N VAL A 220 13.91 8.02 -4.05
CA VAL A 220 12.85 8.45 -4.95
C VAL A 220 11.52 8.28 -4.23
N ALA A 221 10.74 9.36 -4.10
CA ALA A 221 9.39 9.29 -3.55
C ALA A 221 8.36 9.01 -4.66
N ALA A 222 7.37 8.17 -4.36
CA ALA A 222 6.28 7.87 -5.27
C ALA A 222 4.94 7.79 -4.52
N ASP A 223 3.88 8.26 -5.16
CA ASP A 223 2.51 8.27 -4.66
C ASP A 223 1.63 7.32 -5.46
N TRP A 224 0.74 6.64 -4.75
CA TRP A 224 -0.41 5.94 -5.32
C TRP A 224 -1.67 6.67 -4.86
N PRO A 225 -2.18 7.64 -5.64
CA PRO A 225 -3.42 8.33 -5.29
C PRO A 225 -4.63 7.38 -5.35
N PRO A 226 -5.69 7.66 -4.59
CA PRO A 226 -6.92 6.89 -4.66
C PRO A 226 -7.46 6.82 -6.10
N GLY A 227 -7.86 5.63 -6.54
CA GLY A 227 -8.38 5.40 -7.90
C GLY A 227 -7.35 5.33 -9.02
N ASN A 228 -6.07 5.44 -8.72
CA ASN A 228 -5.01 5.22 -9.72
C ASN A 228 -4.93 3.74 -10.13
N LYS A 229 -4.65 3.45 -11.40
CA LYS A 229 -4.57 2.08 -11.94
C LYS A 229 -3.34 1.82 -12.81
N GLU A 230 -2.61 2.87 -13.21
CA GLU A 230 -1.59 2.75 -14.24
C GLU A 230 -0.19 2.50 -13.67
N ALA A 231 0.31 3.44 -12.87
CA ALA A 231 1.65 3.36 -12.28
C ALA A 231 1.76 4.27 -11.06
N TRP A 232 2.72 4.01 -10.19
CA TRP A 232 3.10 4.93 -9.12
C TRP A 232 3.60 6.24 -9.74
N LEU A 233 3.12 7.36 -9.24
CA LEU A 233 3.48 8.69 -9.73
C LEU A 233 4.66 9.25 -8.94
N LEU A 234 5.63 9.85 -9.62
CA LEU A 234 6.72 10.54 -8.92
C LEU A 234 6.17 11.64 -8.02
N ALA A 235 6.65 11.66 -6.80
CA ALA A 235 6.31 12.66 -5.79
C ALA A 235 7.53 13.50 -5.40
N SER A 236 7.27 14.64 -4.75
CA SER A 236 8.36 15.42 -4.14
C SER A 236 9.09 14.57 -3.09
N ASN A 237 10.40 14.52 -3.18
CA ASN A 237 11.28 13.83 -2.22
C ASN A 237 11.94 14.80 -1.23
N SER A 238 11.44 16.04 -1.11
CA SER A 238 12.05 17.08 -0.24
C SER A 238 12.26 16.59 1.19
N ASP A 239 11.32 15.84 1.74
CA ASP A 239 11.41 15.33 3.11
C ASP A 239 12.53 14.29 3.25
N LEU A 240 12.69 13.40 2.26
CA LEU A 240 13.78 12.42 2.22
C LEU A 240 15.14 13.10 2.07
N VAL A 241 15.23 14.12 1.21
CA VAL A 241 16.46 14.91 1.01
C VAL A 241 16.81 15.66 2.30
N ASN A 242 15.86 16.30 2.94
CA ASN A 242 16.04 17.01 4.20
C ASN A 242 16.49 16.04 5.33
N GLU A 243 15.85 14.86 5.44
CA GLU A 243 16.25 13.83 6.39
C GLU A 243 17.69 13.37 6.13
N THR A 244 18.06 13.13 4.88
CA THR A 244 19.41 12.70 4.48
C THR A 244 20.44 13.79 4.79
N GLN A 245 20.14 15.07 4.52
CA GLN A 245 21.01 16.20 4.87
C GLN A 245 21.18 16.33 6.40
N LEU A 246 20.10 16.18 7.16
CA LEU A 246 20.16 16.24 8.61
C LEU A 246 20.96 15.07 9.20
N ARG A 247 20.80 13.86 8.68
CA ARG A 247 21.61 12.68 9.07
C ARG A 247 23.10 12.93 8.77
N ALA A 248 23.44 13.50 7.62
CA ALA A 248 24.81 13.84 7.27
C ALA A 248 25.41 14.90 8.22
N ALA A 249 24.66 15.95 8.55
CA ALA A 249 25.07 16.97 9.51
C ALA A 249 25.31 16.38 10.92
N LEU A 250 24.38 15.53 11.38
CA LEU A 250 24.50 14.83 12.67
C LEU A 250 25.68 13.85 12.66
N SER A 251 25.93 13.15 11.55
CA SER A 251 27.09 12.27 11.39
C SER A 251 28.40 13.03 11.55
N SER A 252 28.50 14.21 10.92
CA SER A 252 29.67 15.10 11.05
C SER A 252 29.85 15.59 12.48
N LEU A 253 28.76 15.98 13.15
CA LEU A 253 28.78 16.45 14.53
C LEU A 253 29.19 15.35 15.52
N ARG A 254 28.73 14.11 15.28
CA ARG A 254 28.94 12.96 16.16
C ARG A 254 30.21 12.18 15.87
N GLY A 255 30.82 12.36 14.72
CA GLY A 255 32.01 11.59 14.28
C GLY A 255 31.71 10.12 13.95
N VAL A 256 30.41 9.74 13.84
CA VAL A 256 29.93 8.40 13.52
C VAL A 256 28.79 8.51 12.51
N ASN A 257 28.72 7.58 11.56
CA ASN A 257 27.66 7.59 10.55
C ASN A 257 26.28 7.34 11.19
N VAL A 258 25.39 8.33 11.07
CA VAL A 258 23.98 8.25 11.51
C VAL A 258 23.17 7.62 10.38
N THR A 259 22.61 6.46 10.67
CA THR A 259 21.84 5.63 9.70
C THR A 259 20.33 5.82 9.84
N ALA A 260 19.85 6.12 11.06
CA ALA A 260 18.44 6.33 11.35
C ALA A 260 18.21 7.62 12.14
N LEU A 261 17.05 8.25 11.92
CA LEU A 261 16.63 9.46 12.60
C LEU A 261 15.12 9.42 12.86
N ALA A 262 14.71 9.80 14.08
CA ALA A 262 13.31 10.12 14.37
C ALA A 262 13.24 11.37 15.26
N ILE A 263 12.25 12.22 15.00
CA ILE A 263 12.01 13.46 15.75
C ILE A 263 10.57 13.44 16.25
N ALA A 264 10.37 13.61 17.54
CA ALA A 264 9.06 13.67 18.17
C ALA A 264 9.07 14.72 19.29
N GLY A 265 8.45 15.87 19.06
CA GLY A 265 8.50 16.99 19.98
C GLY A 265 9.93 17.48 20.26
N ASP A 266 10.35 17.43 21.51
CA ASP A 266 11.71 17.81 21.93
C ASP A 266 12.72 16.66 21.82
N PHE A 267 12.24 15.44 21.52
CA PHE A 267 13.09 14.26 21.40
C PHE A 267 13.64 14.08 19.99
N ILE A 268 14.93 13.82 19.92
CA ILE A 268 15.63 13.43 18.68
C ILE A 268 16.32 12.10 18.94
N TYR A 269 15.92 11.07 18.22
CA TYR A 269 16.52 9.74 18.24
C TYR A 269 17.45 9.60 17.04
N THR A 270 18.70 9.22 17.27
CA THR A 270 19.69 8.94 16.23
C THR A 270 20.23 7.54 16.39
N GLY A 271 20.14 6.75 15.32
CA GLY A 271 20.73 5.43 15.23
C GLY A 271 22.02 5.49 14.42
N MET A 272 23.00 4.70 14.79
CA MET A 272 24.34 4.73 14.20
C MET A 272 24.66 3.41 13.49
N GLN A 273 25.62 3.47 12.58
CA GLN A 273 26.05 2.31 11.81
C GLN A 273 26.67 1.20 12.66
N ASN A 274 27.22 1.52 13.81
CA ASN A 274 27.77 0.56 14.79
C ASN A 274 26.71 -0.01 15.75
N GLY A 275 25.43 0.30 15.56
CA GLY A 275 24.32 -0.14 16.42
C GLY A 275 24.05 0.76 17.62
N ASP A 276 24.87 1.75 17.91
CA ASP A 276 24.62 2.68 19.00
C ASP A 276 23.38 3.53 18.74
N VAL A 277 22.66 3.84 19.82
CA VAL A 277 21.52 4.76 19.80
C VAL A 277 21.84 5.97 20.65
N SER A 278 21.70 7.17 20.13
CA SER A 278 21.80 8.40 20.90
C SER A 278 20.48 9.16 20.89
N VAL A 279 20.10 9.66 22.06
CA VAL A 279 18.84 10.40 22.22
C VAL A 279 19.12 11.76 22.86
N SER A 280 18.51 12.79 22.29
CA SER A 280 18.39 14.11 22.90
C SER A 280 16.94 14.34 23.30
N ALA A 281 16.69 14.77 24.53
CA ALA A 281 15.38 15.15 25.02
C ALA A 281 15.17 16.67 25.06
N ASN A 282 16.07 17.44 24.44
CA ASN A 282 16.11 18.90 24.49
C ASN A 282 16.57 19.52 23.16
N ARG A 283 16.03 19.00 22.05
CA ARG A 283 16.26 19.48 20.67
C ARG A 283 17.75 19.53 20.26
N GLY A 284 18.54 18.55 20.72
CA GLY A 284 19.95 18.40 20.34
C GLY A 284 20.93 19.17 21.22
N LEU A 285 20.49 19.84 22.29
CA LEU A 285 21.39 20.56 23.21
C LEU A 285 22.27 19.62 24.03
N SER A 286 21.75 18.45 24.41
CA SER A 286 22.52 17.40 25.05
C SER A 286 22.08 16.02 24.55
N TRP A 287 22.98 15.04 24.66
CA TRP A 287 22.79 13.71 24.12
C TRP A 287 23.18 12.65 25.13
N GLN A 288 22.39 11.60 25.21
CA GLN A 288 22.68 10.37 25.93
C GLN A 288 22.84 9.23 24.92
N THR A 289 23.89 8.42 25.05
CA THR A 289 24.18 7.33 24.12
C THR A 289 24.08 6.00 24.85
N PHE A 290 23.36 5.06 24.25
CA PHE A 290 23.30 3.66 24.60
C PHE A 290 24.05 2.84 23.55
N SER A 291 24.94 1.95 24.00
CA SER A 291 25.68 1.06 23.10
C SER A 291 25.04 -0.32 23.08
N SER A 292 24.67 -0.77 21.90
CA SER A 292 24.20 -2.13 21.63
C SER A 292 25.33 -3.01 21.10
N ALA A 293 26.44 -3.07 21.83
CA ALA A 293 27.69 -3.68 21.39
C ALA A 293 27.51 -4.99 20.61
N GLY A 294 28.07 -5.05 19.39
CA GLY A 294 28.02 -6.23 18.54
C GLY A 294 26.73 -6.39 17.72
N SER A 295 25.81 -5.42 17.75
CA SER A 295 24.63 -5.38 16.87
C SER A 295 24.93 -4.71 15.52
N GLY A 296 24.00 -4.84 14.57
CA GLY A 296 24.07 -4.17 13.28
C GLY A 296 23.71 -2.68 13.34
N ALA A 297 23.74 -2.00 12.20
CA ALA A 297 23.32 -0.61 12.11
C ALA A 297 21.87 -0.44 12.51
N VAL A 298 21.54 0.70 13.15
CA VAL A 298 20.14 1.05 13.40
C VAL A 298 19.49 1.46 12.09
N GLU A 299 18.43 0.77 11.70
CA GLU A 299 17.73 0.97 10.43
C GLU A 299 16.59 1.98 10.58
N ARG A 300 15.81 1.88 11.67
CA ARG A 300 14.60 2.68 11.85
C ARG A 300 14.15 2.76 13.30
N PHE A 301 13.42 3.84 13.59
CA PHE A 301 12.72 4.01 14.86
C PHE A 301 11.20 4.02 14.65
N TRP A 302 10.49 3.48 15.62
CA TRP A 302 9.13 3.84 15.95
C TRP A 302 9.15 4.62 17.27
N VAL A 303 8.45 5.75 17.32
CA VAL A 303 8.32 6.58 18.53
C VAL A 303 6.84 6.77 18.79
N ASP A 304 6.41 6.55 20.04
CA ASP A 304 5.02 6.75 20.42
C ASP A 304 4.63 8.22 20.28
N ALA A 305 3.52 8.48 19.56
CA ALA A 305 3.07 9.85 19.26
C ALA A 305 2.54 10.58 20.51
N GLN A 306 2.09 9.86 21.53
CA GLN A 306 1.53 10.42 22.76
C GLN A 306 2.61 10.60 23.85
N ASP A 307 3.61 9.72 23.86
CA ASP A 307 4.72 9.78 24.80
C ASP A 307 6.06 9.51 24.09
N PRO A 308 6.74 10.55 23.59
CA PRO A 308 8.01 10.40 22.88
C PRO A 308 9.15 9.75 23.65
N ARG A 309 8.98 9.44 24.95
CA ARG A 309 9.94 8.67 25.74
C ARG A 309 9.89 7.18 25.44
N VAL A 310 8.77 6.71 24.86
CA VAL A 310 8.57 5.32 24.47
C VAL A 310 8.94 5.16 23.00
N ALA A 311 9.91 4.30 22.72
CA ALA A 311 10.37 4.07 21.36
C ALA A 311 10.87 2.65 21.15
N LEU A 312 10.86 2.22 19.89
CA LEU A 312 11.48 1.00 19.41
C LEU A 312 12.55 1.35 18.37
N ALA A 313 13.61 0.56 18.31
CA ALA A 313 14.61 0.65 17.25
C ALA A 313 14.75 -0.70 16.55
N ALA A 314 14.77 -0.69 15.22
CA ALA A 314 15.09 -1.83 14.36
C ALA A 314 16.57 -1.77 13.98
N LEU A 315 17.26 -2.92 14.03
CA LEU A 315 18.68 -3.02 13.73
C LEU A 315 18.92 -4.07 12.63
N SER A 316 19.84 -3.75 11.72
CA SER A 316 20.27 -4.67 10.68
C SER A 316 21.01 -5.88 11.23
N SER A 317 21.35 -6.81 10.36
CA SER A 317 22.21 -7.95 10.72
C SER A 317 23.56 -7.46 11.21
N ALA A 318 24.02 -8.03 12.33
CA ALA A 318 25.32 -7.71 12.86
C ALA A 318 26.45 -8.22 11.93
N PRO A 319 27.58 -7.54 11.88
CA PRO A 319 28.75 -8.07 11.20
C PRO A 319 29.12 -9.46 11.71
N ASN A 320 29.55 -10.33 10.81
CA ASN A 320 29.99 -11.67 11.19
C ASN A 320 31.24 -11.58 12.06
N ASP A 321 31.09 -11.82 13.36
CA ASP A 321 32.17 -11.81 14.36
C ASP A 321 32.27 -13.19 15.03
N PRO A 322 33.31 -13.98 14.72
CA PRO A 322 33.48 -15.29 15.33
C PRO A 322 33.78 -15.25 16.83
N PHE A 323 34.09 -14.09 17.39
CA PHE A 323 34.35 -13.89 18.82
C PHE A 323 33.17 -13.29 19.58
N ARG A 324 32.02 -13.12 18.94
CA ARG A 324 30.82 -12.60 19.58
C ARG A 324 30.38 -13.52 20.70
N THR A 325 30.18 -12.94 21.88
CA THR A 325 29.77 -13.65 23.11
C THR A 325 28.27 -13.61 23.36
N SER A 326 27.53 -12.74 22.66
CA SER A 326 26.07 -12.59 22.81
C SER A 326 25.39 -12.53 21.43
N ALA A 327 24.13 -12.97 21.36
CA ALA A 327 23.32 -12.78 20.17
C ALA A 327 23.12 -11.28 19.88
N PRO A 328 23.15 -10.85 18.61
CA PRO A 328 22.92 -9.46 18.24
C PRO A 328 21.50 -9.03 18.57
N ALA A 329 21.31 -7.77 18.89
CA ALA A 329 19.98 -7.19 18.99
C ALA A 329 19.46 -6.82 17.59
N HIS A 330 18.20 -7.17 17.32
CA HIS A 330 17.47 -6.78 16.13
C HIS A 330 16.34 -5.78 16.42
N VAL A 331 15.80 -5.83 17.67
CA VAL A 331 14.80 -4.88 18.14
C VAL A 331 15.17 -4.44 19.55
N LEU A 332 15.21 -3.13 19.76
CA LEU A 332 15.42 -2.50 21.07
C LEU A 332 14.18 -1.70 21.47
N HIS A 333 13.91 -1.59 22.78
CA HIS A 333 12.79 -0.88 23.36
C HIS A 333 13.26 0.04 24.50
N THR A 334 12.68 1.24 24.58
CA THR A 334 12.86 2.18 25.69
C THR A 334 11.54 2.79 26.14
N ILE A 335 11.42 3.08 27.44
CA ILE A 335 10.28 3.80 28.03
C ILE A 335 10.69 5.12 28.68
N ASN A 336 11.96 5.44 28.68
CA ASN A 336 12.54 6.55 29.43
C ASN A 336 13.38 7.51 28.59
N GLY A 337 13.04 7.61 27.30
CA GLY A 337 13.71 8.53 26.38
C GLY A 337 15.15 8.11 26.06
N GLY A 338 15.42 6.81 26.01
CA GLY A 338 16.72 6.27 25.63
C GLY A 338 17.74 6.19 26.78
N ALA A 339 17.35 6.48 28.02
CA ALA A 339 18.24 6.30 29.19
C ALA A 339 18.62 4.82 29.39
N PHE A 340 17.72 3.92 29.01
CA PHE A 340 17.95 2.49 28.99
C PHE A 340 17.15 1.86 27.83
N TRP A 341 17.68 0.78 27.26
CA TRP A 341 17.04 0.01 26.21
C TRP A 341 17.01 -1.47 26.56
N ASP A 342 15.83 -2.08 26.47
CA ASP A 342 15.63 -3.52 26.57
C ASP A 342 15.86 -4.19 25.22
N ASN A 343 16.39 -5.39 25.22
CA ASN A 343 16.52 -6.20 24.02
C ASN A 343 15.23 -7.00 23.78
N PHE A 344 14.49 -6.62 22.75
CA PHE A 344 13.23 -7.24 22.33
C PHE A 344 13.39 -8.26 21.18
N THR A 345 14.61 -8.67 20.87
CA THR A 345 14.89 -9.63 19.79
C THR A 345 14.27 -11.00 20.05
N ALA A 346 14.33 -11.51 21.28
CA ALA A 346 13.81 -12.83 21.68
C ALA A 346 14.15 -13.93 20.63
N ASN A 347 13.12 -14.54 20.01
CA ASN A 347 13.23 -15.61 19.02
C ASN A 347 13.13 -15.11 17.56
N LEU A 348 13.27 -13.81 17.28
CA LEU A 348 13.41 -13.37 15.88
C LEU A 348 14.56 -14.12 15.21
N PRO A 349 14.42 -14.46 13.92
CA PRO A 349 15.55 -14.98 13.14
C PRO A 349 16.76 -14.03 13.24
N ASP A 350 17.97 -14.57 13.16
CA ASP A 350 19.20 -13.76 13.02
C ASP A 350 19.28 -13.16 11.61
N ALA A 351 18.43 -12.18 11.37
CA ALA A 351 18.24 -11.49 10.09
C ALA A 351 18.02 -9.99 10.36
N ALA A 352 18.34 -9.15 9.38
CA ALA A 352 18.13 -7.72 9.53
C ALA A 352 16.67 -7.40 9.85
N ALA A 353 16.44 -6.51 10.82
CA ALA A 353 15.16 -5.84 11.03
C ALA A 353 15.24 -4.43 10.41
N HIS A 354 14.40 -4.18 9.41
CA HIS A 354 14.39 -2.95 8.62
C HIS A 354 13.37 -1.92 9.11
N GLY A 355 12.34 -2.39 9.82
CA GLY A 355 11.29 -1.52 10.34
C GLY A 355 10.56 -2.13 11.52
N VAL A 356 9.99 -1.26 12.36
CA VAL A 356 9.17 -1.64 13.51
C VAL A 356 7.95 -0.75 13.60
N ALA A 357 6.84 -1.31 14.06
CA ALA A 357 5.62 -0.59 14.38
C ALA A 357 4.99 -1.17 15.64
N ALA A 358 4.24 -0.36 16.40
CA ALA A 358 3.56 -0.83 17.58
C ALA A 358 2.21 -0.14 17.79
N ASP A 359 1.28 -0.85 18.44
CA ASP A 359 0.12 -0.26 19.08
C ASP A 359 0.30 -0.40 20.60
N ARG A 360 0.64 0.70 21.25
CA ARG A 360 0.89 0.74 22.69
C ARG A 360 -0.33 0.32 23.52
N ALA A 361 -1.53 0.65 23.04
CA ALA A 361 -2.76 0.38 23.78
C ALA A 361 -3.05 -1.13 23.88
N SER A 362 -2.77 -1.88 22.81
CA SER A 362 -2.92 -3.35 22.81
C SER A 362 -1.63 -4.11 23.17
N GLY A 363 -0.51 -3.41 23.33
CA GLY A 363 0.79 -4.00 23.61
C GLY A 363 1.33 -4.87 22.48
N VAL A 364 0.95 -4.59 21.23
CA VAL A 364 1.41 -5.35 20.06
C VAL A 364 2.56 -4.66 19.35
N LEU A 365 3.48 -5.46 18.84
CA LEU A 365 4.61 -5.04 18.04
C LEU A 365 4.64 -5.81 16.73
N TYR A 366 5.13 -5.13 15.69
CA TYR A 366 5.44 -5.72 14.39
C TYR A 366 6.87 -5.38 14.00
N ALA A 367 7.57 -6.34 13.41
CA ALA A 367 8.91 -6.16 12.86
C ALA A 367 8.93 -6.59 11.38
N ALA A 368 9.48 -5.75 10.53
CA ALA A 368 9.79 -6.05 9.14
C ALA A 368 11.25 -6.53 9.07
N THR A 369 11.47 -7.72 8.53
CA THR A 369 12.79 -8.38 8.48
C THR A 369 13.08 -8.96 7.10
N ASP A 370 14.34 -9.37 6.85
CA ASP A 370 14.69 -10.15 5.66
C ASP A 370 13.85 -11.43 5.48
N SER A 371 13.33 -11.97 6.59
CA SER A 371 12.51 -13.18 6.61
C SER A 371 11.00 -12.92 6.57
N GLY A 372 10.58 -11.65 6.33
CA GLY A 372 9.18 -11.24 6.30
C GLY A 372 8.75 -10.43 7.52
N VAL A 373 7.44 -10.39 7.77
CA VAL A 373 6.84 -9.64 8.88
C VAL A 373 6.57 -10.57 10.06
N PHE A 374 6.94 -10.12 11.25
CA PHE A 374 6.70 -10.80 12.52
C PHE A 374 5.85 -9.96 13.45
N MET A 375 5.11 -10.62 14.36
CA MET A 375 4.28 -10.00 15.39
C MET A 375 4.63 -10.57 16.77
N ALA A 376 4.64 -9.71 17.79
CA ALA A 376 4.79 -10.11 19.18
C ALA A 376 3.93 -9.23 20.09
N TYR A 377 3.83 -9.60 21.36
CA TYR A 377 3.21 -8.80 22.41
C TYR A 377 4.20 -8.47 23.51
N ALA A 378 4.13 -7.24 24.04
CA ALA A 378 4.86 -6.77 25.20
C ALA A 378 4.09 -5.66 25.92
N ASP A 379 4.37 -5.47 27.19
CA ASP A 379 3.95 -4.25 27.88
C ASP A 379 4.93 -3.11 27.53
N LEU A 380 4.48 -2.22 26.66
CA LEU A 380 5.27 -1.06 26.23
C LEU A 380 5.28 0.09 27.25
N ASN A 381 4.66 -0.09 28.43
CA ASN A 381 4.66 0.90 29.52
C ASN A 381 5.66 0.55 30.63
N SER A 382 6.26 -0.61 30.59
CA SER A 382 7.22 -1.09 31.57
C SER A 382 8.46 -1.69 30.90
N LEU A 383 9.56 -1.74 31.65
CA LEU A 383 10.73 -2.54 31.27
C LEU A 383 10.36 -4.02 31.40
N GLY A 384 10.75 -4.84 30.47
CA GLY A 384 10.44 -6.26 30.52
C GLY A 384 10.79 -7.01 29.25
N ALA A 385 10.36 -8.27 29.19
CA ALA A 385 10.60 -9.12 28.05
C ALA A 385 9.42 -9.08 27.08
N VAL A 386 9.73 -9.09 25.79
CA VAL A 386 8.75 -9.35 24.73
C VAL A 386 8.32 -10.82 24.76
N GLN A 387 7.06 -11.10 24.40
CA GLN A 387 6.64 -12.46 24.10
C GLN A 387 7.31 -12.94 22.81
N ASN A 388 7.32 -14.25 22.59
CA ASN A 388 7.89 -14.79 21.37
C ASN A 388 7.26 -14.19 20.11
N TRP A 389 8.09 -13.82 19.17
CA TRP A 389 7.68 -13.38 17.84
C TRP A 389 7.11 -14.54 17.05
N THR A 390 6.07 -14.25 16.29
CA THR A 390 5.42 -15.19 15.39
C THR A 390 5.33 -14.57 14.00
N ALA A 391 5.69 -15.33 12.97
CA ALA A 391 5.60 -14.85 11.59
C ALA A 391 4.15 -14.54 11.21
N VAL A 392 3.92 -13.44 10.49
CA VAL A 392 2.65 -13.09 9.88
C VAL A 392 2.65 -13.65 8.44
N PRO A 393 1.90 -14.75 8.18
CA PRO A 393 1.98 -15.45 6.91
C PRO A 393 1.23 -14.70 5.79
N GLY A 394 1.45 -15.13 4.53
CA GLY A 394 0.67 -14.71 3.36
C GLY A 394 1.33 -13.65 2.49
N LEU A 395 2.49 -13.11 2.88
CA LEU A 395 3.29 -12.23 2.03
C LEU A 395 4.11 -13.03 1.00
N PRO A 396 4.46 -12.42 -0.15
CA PRO A 396 5.39 -13.04 -1.08
C PRO A 396 6.79 -13.23 -0.45
N ASP A 397 7.54 -14.17 -1.01
CA ASP A 397 8.91 -14.49 -0.58
C ASP A 397 9.89 -13.35 -0.95
N GLY A 398 10.05 -12.41 -0.02
CA GLY A 398 10.89 -11.22 -0.14
C GLY A 398 11.13 -10.58 1.22
N ALA A 399 12.22 -9.82 1.33
CA ALA A 399 12.51 -9.04 2.53
C ALA A 399 11.39 -8.01 2.77
N ALA A 400 10.88 -7.92 3.99
CA ALA A 400 10.02 -6.83 4.41
C ALA A 400 10.91 -5.63 4.80
N MET A 401 10.82 -4.56 4.03
CA MET A 401 11.68 -3.37 4.16
C MET A 401 11.12 -2.33 5.12
N ASP A 402 9.81 -2.35 5.35
CA ASP A 402 9.14 -1.47 6.31
C ASP A 402 7.79 -2.05 6.72
N VAL A 403 7.32 -1.69 7.90
CA VAL A 403 6.02 -2.04 8.43
C VAL A 403 5.42 -0.84 9.17
N LYS A 404 4.12 -0.58 8.94
CA LYS A 404 3.38 0.46 9.66
C LYS A 404 1.97 0.02 10.00
N LEU A 405 1.45 0.56 11.09
CA LEU A 405 0.04 0.54 11.41
C LEU A 405 -0.61 1.85 10.96
N ASP A 406 -1.87 1.79 10.53
CA ASP A 406 -2.67 3.01 10.36
C ASP A 406 -2.90 3.71 11.71
N ALA A 407 -3.40 4.94 11.68
CA ALA A 407 -3.57 5.77 12.88
C ALA A 407 -4.48 5.12 13.96
N GLN A 408 -5.32 4.18 13.58
CA GLN A 408 -6.24 3.45 14.45
C GLN A 408 -5.71 2.06 14.82
N ALA A 409 -4.55 1.67 14.31
CA ALA A 409 -3.97 0.33 14.43
C ALA A 409 -4.91 -0.81 13.96
N ASN A 410 -5.80 -0.51 13.02
CA ASN A 410 -6.72 -1.48 12.44
C ASN A 410 -6.14 -2.16 11.20
N GLN A 411 -5.28 -1.49 10.46
CA GLN A 411 -4.63 -2.03 9.27
C GLN A 411 -3.12 -2.07 9.45
N LEU A 412 -2.54 -3.18 9.03
CA LEU A 412 -1.10 -3.39 8.95
C LEU A 412 -0.66 -3.26 7.50
N TRP A 413 0.38 -2.48 7.28
CA TRP A 413 0.98 -2.20 5.99
C TRP A 413 2.42 -2.68 5.96
N ALA A 414 2.85 -3.25 4.85
CA ALA A 414 4.22 -3.72 4.66
C ALA A 414 4.74 -3.34 3.28
N ALA A 415 6.00 -2.89 3.21
CA ALA A 415 6.75 -2.75 1.97
C ALA A 415 7.63 -3.98 1.79
N ILE A 416 7.48 -4.68 0.67
CA ILE A 416 8.20 -5.92 0.37
C ILE A 416 9.12 -5.69 -0.81
N ASP A 417 10.42 -5.98 -0.64
CA ASP A 417 11.43 -5.75 -1.69
C ASP A 417 11.12 -6.47 -3.00
N GLY A 418 10.97 -5.68 -4.05
CA GLY A 418 10.59 -6.13 -5.39
C GLY A 418 9.10 -6.42 -5.58
N TYR A 419 8.30 -6.48 -4.51
CA TYR A 419 6.87 -6.76 -4.58
C TYR A 419 5.97 -5.56 -4.22
N GLY A 420 6.57 -4.41 -3.89
CA GLY A 420 5.82 -3.19 -3.59
C GLY A 420 5.14 -3.22 -2.22
N VAL A 421 3.89 -2.75 -2.13
CA VAL A 421 3.17 -2.52 -0.88
C VAL A 421 2.01 -3.48 -0.71
N TYR A 422 1.86 -3.97 0.50
CA TYR A 422 0.75 -4.84 0.93
C TYR A 422 0.05 -4.27 2.15
N SER A 423 -1.25 -4.49 2.25
CA SER A 423 -2.02 -4.18 3.45
C SER A 423 -2.92 -5.34 3.86
N THR A 424 -3.14 -5.48 5.15
CA THR A 424 -4.07 -6.45 5.74
C THR A 424 -4.76 -5.85 6.96
N LEU A 425 -5.85 -6.45 7.41
CA LEU A 425 -6.35 -6.20 8.75
C LEU A 425 -5.27 -6.58 9.75
N ALA A 426 -4.98 -5.70 10.72
CA ALA A 426 -3.93 -5.95 11.69
C ALA A 426 -4.24 -7.22 12.52
N PRO A 427 -3.38 -8.26 12.49
CA PRO A 427 -3.68 -9.57 13.10
C PRO A 427 -4.02 -9.52 14.58
N HIS A 428 -3.50 -8.57 15.34
CA HIS A 428 -3.81 -8.42 16.77
C HIS A 428 -5.28 -8.06 17.03
N ARG A 429 -5.97 -7.42 16.06
CA ARG A 429 -7.39 -7.07 16.18
C ARG A 429 -8.30 -8.30 16.26
N LEU A 430 -7.80 -9.47 15.90
CA LEU A 430 -8.50 -10.74 16.12
C LEU A 430 -8.57 -11.17 17.60
N ARG A 431 -7.76 -10.55 18.47
CA ARG A 431 -7.82 -10.74 19.93
C ARG A 431 -8.64 -9.65 20.64
N ASP A 432 -8.61 -8.42 20.09
CA ASP A 432 -9.28 -7.24 20.65
C ASP A 432 -10.33 -6.73 19.65
N PRO A 433 -11.55 -7.26 19.68
CA PRO A 433 -12.60 -6.84 18.76
C PRO A 433 -12.85 -5.33 18.85
N SER A 434 -12.89 -4.67 17.72
CA SER A 434 -13.22 -3.26 17.60
C SER A 434 -14.42 -3.07 16.68
N VAL A 435 -15.17 -1.98 16.87
CA VAL A 435 -16.30 -1.62 16.01
C VAL A 435 -15.94 -0.35 15.25
N VAL A 436 -15.97 -0.44 13.93
CA VAL A 436 -15.60 0.63 13.01
C VAL A 436 -16.69 0.88 11.98
N SER A 437 -16.69 2.03 11.34
CA SER A 437 -17.56 2.25 10.18
C SER A 437 -17.20 1.26 9.06
N ALA A 438 -18.19 0.59 8.49
CA ALA A 438 -17.98 -0.31 7.36
C ALA A 438 -17.55 0.43 6.08
N ALA A 439 -17.70 1.76 6.04
CA ALA A 439 -17.41 2.55 4.87
C ALA A 439 -15.92 2.88 4.69
N ASP A 440 -15.15 3.05 5.79
CA ASP A 440 -13.74 3.45 5.73
C ASP A 440 -12.86 2.81 6.81
N MET A 441 -13.40 1.85 7.56
CA MET A 441 -12.71 1.10 8.62
C MET A 441 -12.20 1.97 9.79
N ILE A 442 -12.78 3.15 10.01
CA ILE A 442 -12.41 4.06 11.09
C ILE A 442 -13.43 4.00 12.23
N ALA A 443 -12.95 3.92 13.47
CA ALA A 443 -13.78 4.01 14.66
C ALA A 443 -14.31 5.45 14.84
N ARG A 444 -15.64 5.57 14.98
CA ARG A 444 -16.32 6.85 15.15
C ARG A 444 -17.70 6.69 15.79
N ALA A 445 -18.38 7.80 16.04
CA ALA A 445 -19.78 7.75 16.42
C ALA A 445 -20.62 7.03 15.35
N VAL A 446 -21.61 6.28 15.78
CA VAL A 446 -22.57 5.61 14.89
C VAL A 446 -23.89 6.39 14.86
N ALA A 447 -24.66 6.24 13.79
CA ALA A 447 -25.99 6.82 13.67
C ALA A 447 -27.04 5.71 13.44
N PRO A 448 -28.33 5.98 13.65
CA PRO A 448 -29.41 5.06 13.26
C PRO A 448 -29.26 4.66 11.78
N GLY A 449 -29.33 3.37 11.48
CA GLY A 449 -29.17 2.83 10.13
C GLY A 449 -27.75 2.65 9.64
N SER A 450 -26.72 3.07 10.40
CA SER A 450 -25.30 2.91 10.02
C SER A 450 -24.92 1.45 9.79
N LEU A 451 -24.08 1.23 8.77
CA LEU A 451 -23.33 -0.02 8.62
C LEU A 451 -22.00 0.09 9.38
N VAL A 452 -21.74 -0.90 10.22
CA VAL A 452 -20.50 -1.01 10.97
C VAL A 452 -19.92 -2.41 10.82
N SER A 453 -18.59 -2.49 10.88
CA SER A 453 -17.84 -3.74 10.92
C SER A 453 -17.34 -3.99 12.35
N VAL A 454 -17.61 -5.18 12.86
CA VAL A 454 -16.97 -5.74 14.05
C VAL A 454 -15.70 -6.42 13.56
N LEU A 455 -14.55 -5.83 13.82
CA LEU A 455 -13.26 -6.37 13.45
C LEU A 455 -12.75 -7.29 14.56
N GLY A 456 -12.10 -8.37 14.18
CA GLY A 456 -11.46 -9.29 15.11
C GLY A 456 -12.40 -10.29 15.77
N ALA A 457 -13.68 -10.31 15.38
CA ALA A 457 -14.63 -11.31 15.87
C ALA A 457 -15.64 -11.71 14.81
N GLN A 458 -15.96 -13.00 14.79
CA GLN A 458 -17.18 -13.48 14.19
C GLN A 458 -18.31 -13.31 15.19
N VAL A 459 -19.44 -12.76 14.75
CA VAL A 459 -20.67 -12.68 15.57
C VAL A 459 -21.83 -13.27 14.79
N ASP A 460 -22.72 -13.98 15.48
CA ASP A 460 -23.95 -14.57 14.90
C ASP A 460 -25.20 -13.93 15.48
N VAL A 461 -25.13 -13.43 16.72
CA VAL A 461 -26.24 -12.75 17.39
C VAL A 461 -25.72 -11.46 18.03
N VAL A 462 -26.39 -10.35 17.73
CA VAL A 462 -26.06 -9.03 18.32
C VAL A 462 -27.37 -8.37 18.80
N HIS A 463 -27.34 -7.77 19.97
CA HIS A 463 -28.44 -7.02 20.55
C HIS A 463 -27.99 -5.61 20.95
N ALA A 464 -28.86 -4.64 20.70
CA ALA A 464 -28.79 -3.28 21.25
C ALA A 464 -29.92 -3.14 22.30
N GLY A 465 -29.60 -3.43 23.55
CA GLY A 465 -30.63 -3.60 24.59
C GLY A 465 -31.54 -4.78 24.27
N ALA A 466 -32.84 -4.54 24.10
CA ALA A 466 -33.84 -5.55 23.71
C ALA A 466 -33.97 -5.74 22.18
N VAL A 467 -33.36 -4.88 21.38
CA VAL A 467 -33.49 -4.87 19.91
C VAL A 467 -32.46 -5.79 19.28
N LEU A 468 -32.90 -6.72 18.43
CA LEU A 468 -32.01 -7.55 17.64
C LEU A 468 -31.34 -6.70 16.53
N VAL A 469 -30.02 -6.76 16.46
CA VAL A 469 -29.21 -6.07 15.44
C VAL A 469 -28.94 -7.05 14.30
N PRO A 470 -29.30 -6.72 13.04
CA PRO A 470 -29.04 -7.60 11.92
C PRO A 470 -27.54 -7.82 11.67
N VAL A 471 -27.11 -9.07 11.60
CA VAL A 471 -25.81 -9.48 11.11
C VAL A 471 -25.94 -9.77 9.62
N LEU A 472 -25.31 -8.94 8.78
CA LEU A 472 -25.47 -8.98 7.33
C LEU A 472 -24.46 -9.94 6.68
N ALA A 473 -23.25 -9.99 7.25
CA ALA A 473 -22.19 -10.89 6.85
C ALA A 473 -21.29 -11.17 8.04
N ALA A 474 -20.70 -12.36 8.10
CA ALA A 474 -19.76 -12.74 9.14
C ALA A 474 -18.68 -13.66 8.59
N THR A 475 -17.43 -13.33 8.92
CA THR A 475 -16.24 -14.14 8.68
C THR A 475 -15.52 -14.33 10.01
N ALA A 476 -14.47 -15.14 10.03
CA ALA A 476 -13.65 -15.34 11.23
C ALA A 476 -12.99 -14.04 11.76
N SER A 477 -12.77 -13.06 10.88
CA SER A 477 -12.05 -11.83 11.19
C SER A 477 -12.91 -10.56 11.18
N GLU A 478 -14.10 -10.61 10.59
CA GLU A 478 -14.97 -9.46 10.44
C GLU A 478 -16.44 -9.88 10.39
N SER A 479 -17.28 -9.13 11.05
CA SER A 479 -18.72 -9.25 10.93
C SER A 479 -19.35 -7.90 10.67
N GLN A 480 -20.22 -7.80 9.67
CA GLN A 480 -20.90 -6.58 9.29
C GLN A 480 -22.32 -6.57 9.86
N ILE A 481 -22.67 -5.49 10.55
CA ILE A 481 -23.98 -5.32 11.19
C ILE A 481 -24.59 -3.97 10.82
N GLN A 482 -25.92 -3.87 10.89
CA GLN A 482 -26.63 -2.61 10.74
C GLN A 482 -27.14 -2.11 12.09
N ILE A 483 -26.78 -0.89 12.47
CA ILE A 483 -27.32 -0.22 13.66
C ILE A 483 -28.83 0.02 13.46
N PRO A 484 -29.69 -0.37 14.43
CA PRO A 484 -31.12 -0.19 14.29
C PRO A 484 -31.53 1.27 14.12
N PHE A 485 -32.57 1.51 13.33
CA PHE A 485 -33.10 2.87 13.11
C PHE A 485 -33.77 3.49 14.33
N ASP A 486 -34.23 2.68 15.29
CA ASP A 486 -34.98 3.09 16.48
C ASP A 486 -34.12 3.34 17.72
N VAL A 487 -32.79 3.15 17.65
CA VAL A 487 -31.86 3.45 18.74
C VAL A 487 -31.90 4.94 19.13
N ARG A 488 -31.72 5.22 20.44
CA ARG A 488 -31.76 6.57 21.03
C ARG A 488 -30.74 6.70 22.14
N GLY A 489 -30.38 7.93 22.47
CA GLY A 489 -29.40 8.28 23.50
C GLY A 489 -28.07 8.76 22.89
N ASP A 490 -27.06 8.92 23.72
CA ASP A 490 -25.75 9.43 23.33
C ASP A 490 -24.70 8.31 23.22
N THR A 491 -25.04 7.11 23.70
CA THR A 491 -24.20 5.92 23.65
C THR A 491 -24.99 4.68 23.30
N LEU A 492 -24.36 3.74 22.64
CA LEU A 492 -24.92 2.45 22.25
C LEU A 492 -24.04 1.32 22.77
N SER A 493 -24.61 0.46 23.60
CA SER A 493 -23.95 -0.77 24.03
C SER A 493 -24.49 -1.95 23.23
N LEU A 494 -23.60 -2.75 22.66
CA LEU A 494 -23.91 -3.94 21.89
C LEU A 494 -23.55 -5.19 22.71
N ALA A 495 -24.50 -6.08 22.89
CA ALA A 495 -24.25 -7.43 23.40
C ALA A 495 -24.18 -8.39 22.21
N ALA A 496 -23.01 -8.99 22.02
CA ALA A 496 -22.73 -9.88 20.88
C ALA A 496 -22.36 -11.28 21.36
N SER A 497 -22.65 -12.28 20.55
CA SER A 497 -22.20 -13.66 20.77
C SER A 497 -21.86 -14.35 19.45
N PHE A 498 -21.04 -15.39 19.56
CA PHE A 498 -20.75 -16.34 18.50
C PHE A 498 -20.77 -17.77 19.06
N ALA A 499 -21.55 -18.66 18.44
CA ALA A 499 -21.75 -20.04 18.89
C ALA A 499 -22.08 -20.15 20.41
N GLY A 500 -22.86 -19.19 20.91
CA GLY A 500 -23.29 -19.11 22.32
C GLY A 500 -22.25 -18.50 23.28
N ASN A 501 -21.05 -18.15 22.82
CA ASN A 501 -20.03 -17.47 23.62
C ASN A 501 -20.14 -15.95 23.46
N GLY A 502 -20.12 -15.22 24.57
CA GLY A 502 -20.17 -13.76 24.56
C GLY A 502 -18.94 -13.13 23.94
N VAL A 503 -19.15 -12.17 23.05
CA VAL A 503 -18.10 -11.33 22.45
C VAL A 503 -18.21 -9.94 23.07
N ARG A 504 -17.13 -9.49 23.74
CA ARG A 504 -17.10 -8.16 24.36
C ARG A 504 -16.83 -7.10 23.31
N LEU A 505 -17.78 -6.19 23.12
CA LEU A 505 -17.64 -5.03 22.24
C LEU A 505 -17.52 -3.74 23.05
N PRO A 506 -16.82 -2.70 22.53
CA PRO A 506 -16.80 -1.39 23.17
C PRO A 506 -18.17 -0.72 23.10
N SER A 507 -18.45 0.17 24.05
CA SER A 507 -19.60 1.08 23.95
C SER A 507 -19.32 2.13 22.86
N LEU A 508 -20.31 2.38 22.00
CA LEU A 508 -20.17 3.26 20.85
C LEU A 508 -20.82 4.62 21.13
N PRO A 509 -20.16 5.74 20.80
CA PRO A 509 -20.85 7.03 20.76
C PRO A 509 -21.98 6.98 19.73
N LEU A 510 -23.18 7.47 20.09
CA LEU A 510 -24.33 7.52 19.21
C LEU A 510 -24.65 8.97 18.86
N ALA A 511 -24.79 9.27 17.58
CA ALA A 511 -25.20 10.57 17.07
C ALA A 511 -26.48 10.45 16.22
N ALA A 512 -27.17 11.55 16.00
CA ALA A 512 -28.35 11.56 15.11
C ALA A 512 -27.95 11.24 13.66
N THR A 513 -26.79 11.77 13.23
CA THR A 513 -26.15 11.54 11.93
C THR A 513 -24.64 11.40 12.11
N ALA A 514 -24.01 10.52 11.35
CA ALA A 514 -22.58 10.30 11.30
C ALA A 514 -22.21 9.83 9.87
N PRO A 515 -22.34 10.72 8.87
CA PRO A 515 -22.20 10.34 7.48
C PRO A 515 -20.78 9.88 7.15
N VAL A 516 -20.66 8.84 6.35
CA VAL A 516 -19.37 8.33 5.84
C VAL A 516 -19.57 7.85 4.41
N ILE A 517 -18.73 8.36 3.50
CA ILE A 517 -18.65 7.90 2.11
C ILE A 517 -17.85 6.61 2.10
N PHE A 518 -18.34 5.60 1.36
CA PHE A 518 -17.61 4.35 1.19
C PHE A 518 -16.34 4.55 0.38
N VAL A 519 -15.26 3.98 0.87
CA VAL A 519 -13.98 3.94 0.18
C VAL A 519 -13.46 2.50 0.13
N ALA A 520 -12.76 2.18 -0.94
CA ALA A 520 -12.02 0.93 -1.04
C ALA A 520 -10.77 0.97 -0.14
N ARG A 521 -10.06 -0.15 0.00
CA ARG A 521 -8.87 -0.23 0.86
C ARG A 521 -7.71 0.66 0.40
N ASP A 522 -7.65 0.97 -0.90
CA ASP A 522 -6.66 1.89 -1.46
C ASP A 522 -7.04 3.38 -1.29
N GLY A 523 -8.17 3.65 -0.62
CA GLY A 523 -8.72 4.99 -0.43
C GLY A 523 -9.60 5.48 -1.57
N SER A 524 -9.81 4.69 -2.63
CA SER A 524 -10.69 5.07 -3.75
C SER A 524 -12.14 5.20 -3.29
N PRO A 525 -12.83 6.33 -3.55
CA PRO A 525 -14.21 6.49 -3.17
C PRO A 525 -15.14 5.65 -4.06
N MET A 526 -16.22 5.13 -3.48
CA MET A 526 -17.28 4.45 -4.22
C MET A 526 -18.24 5.47 -4.82
N LEU A 527 -17.83 6.06 -5.93
CA LEU A 527 -18.59 7.00 -6.72
C LEU A 527 -18.94 6.35 -8.07
N LEU A 528 -20.18 6.50 -8.53
CA LEU A 528 -20.62 5.95 -9.80
C LEU A 528 -21.14 7.06 -10.71
N ASP A 529 -20.84 6.93 -12.00
CA ASP A 529 -21.60 7.64 -13.06
C ASP A 529 -23.01 7.04 -13.13
N ALA A 530 -24.03 7.82 -12.83
CA ALA A 530 -25.41 7.34 -12.76
C ALA A 530 -25.96 6.88 -14.13
N GLU A 531 -25.41 7.38 -15.23
CA GLU A 531 -25.86 7.04 -16.60
C GLU A 531 -25.13 5.83 -17.15
N LYS A 532 -23.82 5.78 -16.96
CA LYS A 532 -22.97 4.71 -17.49
C LYS A 532 -22.90 3.51 -16.55
N GLY A 533 -23.21 3.69 -15.26
CA GLY A 533 -23.12 2.65 -14.23
C GLY A 533 -21.71 2.14 -13.99
N VAL A 534 -20.70 3.01 -14.18
CA VAL A 534 -19.28 2.71 -13.98
C VAL A 534 -18.76 3.46 -12.79
N MET A 535 -17.75 2.89 -12.10
CA MET A 535 -17.04 3.57 -11.03
C MET A 535 -16.24 4.73 -11.60
N LEU A 536 -16.30 5.87 -10.92
CA LEU A 536 -15.48 7.04 -11.22
C LEU A 536 -14.13 6.92 -10.51
N ASP A 537 -13.08 7.16 -11.25
CA ASP A 537 -11.70 7.16 -10.76
C ASP A 537 -10.83 8.08 -11.64
N ALA A 538 -9.52 8.03 -11.52
CA ALA A 538 -8.60 8.86 -12.30
C ALA A 538 -8.62 8.55 -13.82
N ALA A 539 -9.03 7.32 -14.20
CA ALA A 539 -9.14 6.90 -15.60
C ALA A 539 -10.56 7.09 -16.18
N MET A 540 -11.56 7.09 -15.28
CA MET A 540 -12.98 7.29 -15.62
C MET A 540 -13.48 8.52 -14.89
N THR A 541 -13.13 9.69 -15.43
CA THR A 541 -13.39 11.00 -14.84
C THR A 541 -14.85 11.43 -15.04
N ALA A 542 -15.32 12.30 -14.15
CA ALA A 542 -16.60 12.97 -14.32
C ALA A 542 -16.42 14.22 -15.19
N HIS A 543 -17.47 14.62 -15.92
CA HIS A 543 -17.53 15.87 -16.69
C HIS A 543 -18.60 16.79 -16.12
N SER A 544 -18.60 18.06 -16.54
CA SER A 544 -19.69 18.98 -16.24
C SER A 544 -21.02 18.38 -16.70
N GLY A 545 -22.01 18.33 -15.81
CA GLY A 545 -23.31 17.71 -16.06
C GLY A 545 -23.39 16.22 -15.75
N THR A 546 -22.28 15.53 -15.49
CA THR A 546 -22.30 14.12 -15.05
C THR A 546 -23.10 13.99 -13.74
N ARG A 547 -24.04 13.05 -13.70
CA ARG A 547 -24.73 12.68 -12.47
C ARG A 547 -23.91 11.65 -11.72
N ILE A 548 -23.47 12.01 -10.52
CA ILE A 548 -22.67 11.15 -9.64
C ILE A 548 -23.55 10.57 -8.56
N GLN A 549 -23.50 9.26 -8.39
CA GLN A 549 -24.06 8.54 -7.25
C GLN A 549 -22.96 8.26 -6.22
N ILE A 550 -23.13 8.77 -5.02
CA ILE A 550 -22.25 8.64 -3.88
C ILE A 550 -22.83 7.55 -2.98
N LEU A 551 -22.09 6.47 -2.75
CA LEU A 551 -22.47 5.49 -1.73
C LEU A 551 -21.97 5.92 -0.37
N ALA A 552 -22.88 5.95 0.61
CA ALA A 552 -22.58 6.38 1.97
C ALA A 552 -23.32 5.52 3.01
N THR A 553 -22.94 5.68 4.27
CA THR A 553 -23.68 5.15 5.43
C THR A 553 -23.76 6.22 6.52
N GLY A 554 -24.57 5.98 7.55
CA GLY A 554 -24.62 6.87 8.71
C GLY A 554 -25.41 8.17 8.52
N LEU A 555 -26.26 8.28 7.48
CA LEU A 555 -27.06 9.48 7.24
C LEU A 555 -28.24 9.64 8.20
N GLY A 556 -28.42 8.69 9.13
CA GLY A 556 -29.48 8.76 10.13
C GLY A 556 -30.82 8.19 9.67
N ARG A 557 -31.88 8.66 10.27
CA ARG A 557 -33.24 8.15 10.01
C ARG A 557 -33.75 8.50 8.62
N VAL A 558 -34.76 7.73 8.17
CA VAL A 558 -35.37 7.89 6.83
C VAL A 558 -36.89 8.08 6.93
N THR A 559 -37.46 8.65 5.89
CA THR A 559 -38.89 8.88 5.75
C THR A 559 -39.39 8.33 4.40
N PRO A 560 -40.39 7.47 4.36
CA PRO A 560 -41.05 6.85 5.52
C PRO A 560 -40.10 5.98 6.35
N ALA A 561 -40.42 5.74 7.62
CA ALA A 561 -39.63 4.87 8.48
C ALA A 561 -39.46 3.49 7.84
N TRP A 562 -38.24 2.93 7.89
CA TRP A 562 -37.94 1.65 7.26
C TRP A 562 -37.44 0.63 8.28
N PRO A 563 -37.83 -0.64 8.16
CA PRO A 563 -37.36 -1.68 9.08
C PRO A 563 -35.86 -1.92 8.96
N THR A 564 -35.21 -2.11 10.09
CA THR A 564 -33.77 -2.48 10.12
C THR A 564 -33.58 -3.88 9.56
N GLY A 565 -32.49 -4.09 8.81
CA GLY A 565 -32.14 -5.38 8.19
C GLY A 565 -32.93 -5.71 6.91
N VAL A 566 -33.83 -4.84 6.47
CA VAL A 566 -34.62 -5.06 5.26
C VAL A 566 -34.04 -4.24 4.11
N PRO A 567 -33.79 -4.85 2.93
CA PRO A 567 -33.35 -4.12 1.75
C PRO A 567 -34.33 -3.02 1.36
N ALA A 568 -33.82 -1.86 0.96
CA ALA A 568 -34.67 -0.77 0.46
C ALA A 568 -35.42 -1.20 -0.81
N PRO A 569 -36.67 -0.74 -1.04
CA PRO A 569 -37.42 -1.07 -2.24
C PRO A 569 -36.70 -0.51 -3.48
N LEU A 570 -36.87 -1.19 -4.63
CA LEU A 570 -36.27 -0.78 -5.89
C LEU A 570 -36.85 0.53 -6.43
N GLU A 571 -38.10 0.81 -6.10
CA GLU A 571 -38.80 2.04 -6.45
C GLU A 571 -39.26 2.76 -5.19
N ASN A 572 -39.23 4.09 -5.20
CA ASN A 572 -39.66 4.94 -4.07
C ASN A 572 -38.94 4.59 -2.75
N ALA A 573 -37.64 4.43 -2.81
CA ALA A 573 -36.81 4.19 -1.62
C ALA A 573 -36.99 5.30 -0.57
N PRO A 574 -36.99 4.97 0.74
CA PRO A 574 -37.12 5.96 1.81
C PRO A 574 -36.02 7.00 1.77
N ARG A 575 -36.40 8.28 1.85
CA ARG A 575 -35.46 9.41 1.79
C ARG A 575 -34.86 9.68 3.15
N VAL A 576 -33.63 10.20 3.16
CA VAL A 576 -32.98 10.70 4.37
C VAL A 576 -33.85 11.78 5.01
N ALA A 577 -34.11 11.66 6.32
CA ALA A 577 -34.93 12.61 7.04
C ALA A 577 -34.23 13.92 7.38
N GLY A 578 -32.90 13.90 7.51
CA GLY A 578 -32.03 15.07 7.75
C GLY A 578 -31.79 15.89 6.49
N ASN A 579 -31.27 17.10 6.68
CA ASN A 579 -30.87 17.96 5.57
C ASN A 579 -29.50 17.52 5.04
N VAL A 580 -29.47 16.99 3.82
CA VAL A 580 -28.24 16.50 3.16
C VAL A 580 -27.70 17.60 2.24
N ALA A 581 -26.46 17.98 2.46
CA ALA A 581 -25.69 18.89 1.60
C ALA A 581 -24.44 18.18 1.10
N VAL A 582 -24.06 18.44 -0.13
CA VAL A 582 -22.79 17.92 -0.72
C VAL A 582 -21.94 19.11 -1.15
N TYR A 583 -20.67 19.02 -0.89
CA TYR A 583 -19.69 20.04 -1.24
C TYR A 583 -18.63 19.50 -2.16
N LEU A 584 -18.32 20.27 -3.20
CA LEU A 584 -17.25 20.02 -4.15
C LEU A 584 -16.29 21.21 -4.10
N ASP A 585 -15.03 20.99 -3.71
CA ASP A 585 -14.05 22.04 -3.42
C ASP A 585 -14.62 23.16 -2.51
N ARG A 586 -15.34 22.73 -1.46
CA ARG A 586 -16.03 23.59 -0.47
C ARG A 586 -17.22 24.38 -1.02
N ALA A 587 -17.53 24.29 -2.31
CA ALA A 587 -18.72 24.89 -2.91
C ALA A 587 -19.91 23.91 -2.77
N PRO A 588 -21.11 24.37 -2.34
CA PRO A 588 -22.26 23.51 -2.27
C PRO A 588 -22.71 23.09 -3.67
N VAL A 589 -23.09 21.82 -3.80
CA VAL A 589 -23.62 21.23 -5.03
C VAL A 589 -25.05 20.78 -4.80
N GLU A 590 -25.90 20.96 -5.80
CA GLU A 590 -27.29 20.54 -5.74
C GLU A 590 -27.40 19.02 -5.55
N VAL A 591 -28.08 18.62 -4.49
CA VAL A 591 -28.44 17.22 -4.22
C VAL A 591 -29.78 16.92 -4.85
N THR A 592 -29.78 16.10 -5.89
CA THR A 592 -31.01 15.71 -6.58
C THR A 592 -31.73 14.58 -5.90
N ARG A 593 -31.02 13.76 -5.11
CA ARG A 593 -31.54 12.57 -4.45
C ARG A 593 -30.70 12.20 -3.24
N ALA A 594 -31.34 11.86 -2.12
CA ALA A 594 -30.69 11.31 -0.94
C ALA A 594 -31.67 10.32 -0.26
N GLU A 595 -31.40 9.02 -0.37
CA GLU A 595 -32.31 7.96 0.05
C GLU A 595 -31.54 6.69 0.42
N LEU A 596 -32.23 5.68 0.95
CA LEU A 596 -31.65 4.34 1.07
C LEU A 596 -31.35 3.79 -0.33
N ALA A 597 -30.20 3.15 -0.48
CA ALA A 597 -29.80 2.58 -1.76
C ALA A 597 -30.75 1.43 -2.16
N PRO A 598 -31.46 1.53 -3.30
CA PRO A 598 -32.45 0.53 -3.71
C PRO A 598 -31.87 -0.88 -3.80
N GLY A 599 -32.49 -1.85 -3.14
CA GLY A 599 -32.09 -3.26 -3.13
C GLY A 599 -31.01 -3.60 -2.08
N TYR A 600 -30.52 -2.62 -1.31
CA TYR A 600 -29.46 -2.82 -0.32
C TYR A 600 -29.93 -2.53 1.10
N VAL A 601 -29.21 -3.11 2.08
CA VAL A 601 -29.46 -2.89 3.51
C VAL A 601 -28.41 -1.92 4.05
N GLY A 602 -28.83 -0.81 4.67
CA GLY A 602 -27.95 0.12 5.40
C GLY A 602 -27.03 0.98 4.54
N PHE A 603 -27.08 0.85 3.23
CA PHE A 603 -26.44 1.78 2.30
C PHE A 603 -27.37 2.94 1.99
N TYR A 604 -26.80 4.12 1.85
CA TYR A 604 -27.47 5.31 1.36
C TYR A 604 -26.87 5.72 0.01
N LEU A 605 -27.71 6.24 -0.85
CA LEU A 605 -27.37 6.75 -2.16
C LEU A 605 -27.68 8.23 -2.22
N ILE A 606 -26.66 9.03 -2.49
CA ILE A 606 -26.80 10.48 -2.71
C ILE A 606 -26.47 10.72 -4.17
N GLU A 607 -27.32 11.45 -4.87
CA GLU A 607 -27.08 11.81 -6.27
C GLU A 607 -26.92 13.32 -6.40
N ILE A 608 -25.88 13.72 -7.10
CA ILE A 608 -25.56 15.11 -7.43
C ILE A 608 -25.33 15.23 -8.93
N THR A 609 -25.42 16.47 -9.44
CA THR A 609 -24.97 16.79 -10.78
C THR A 609 -23.73 17.67 -10.71
N VAL A 610 -22.67 17.29 -11.41
CA VAL A 610 -21.41 18.05 -11.46
C VAL A 610 -21.69 19.43 -12.06
N PRO A 611 -21.46 20.54 -11.33
CA PRO A 611 -21.69 21.88 -11.85
C PRO A 611 -20.67 22.25 -12.94
N LYS A 612 -20.92 23.33 -13.66
CA LYS A 612 -19.88 23.98 -14.47
C LYS A 612 -18.83 24.55 -13.53
N ILE A 613 -17.63 24.01 -13.57
CA ILE A 613 -16.49 24.43 -12.76
C ILE A 613 -15.40 24.99 -13.66
N SER A 614 -14.63 25.94 -13.11
CA SER A 614 -13.48 26.53 -13.81
C SER A 614 -12.19 25.74 -13.59
N ASN A 615 -12.12 24.94 -12.51
CA ASN A 615 -10.98 24.10 -12.19
C ASN A 615 -11.26 22.65 -12.51
N TYR A 616 -10.36 22.03 -13.26
CA TYR A 616 -10.41 20.61 -13.62
C TYR A 616 -9.31 19.86 -12.88
N GLY A 617 -9.51 18.57 -12.67
CA GLY A 617 -8.60 17.70 -11.93
C GLY A 617 -9.24 17.10 -10.69
N PRO A 618 -8.43 16.67 -9.70
CA PRO A 618 -8.95 16.10 -8.46
C PRO A 618 -9.62 17.17 -7.61
N ALA A 619 -10.94 17.05 -7.41
CA ALA A 619 -11.74 17.92 -6.56
C ALA A 619 -12.09 17.25 -5.23
N GLU A 620 -12.04 17.97 -4.11
CA GLU A 620 -12.44 17.47 -2.80
C GLU A 620 -13.98 17.35 -2.73
N LEU A 621 -14.48 16.16 -2.36
CA LEU A 621 -15.90 15.90 -2.19
C LEU A 621 -16.18 15.42 -0.77
N TYR A 622 -17.21 15.99 -0.13
CA TYR A 622 -17.72 15.50 1.15
C TYR A 622 -19.23 15.76 1.28
N VAL A 623 -19.85 14.99 2.16
CA VAL A 623 -21.28 15.04 2.49
C VAL A 623 -21.43 15.62 3.88
N ASP A 624 -22.40 16.51 4.08
CA ASP A 624 -22.82 17.02 5.38
C ASP A 624 -24.29 16.65 5.61
N VAL A 625 -24.60 16.19 6.82
CA VAL A 625 -25.98 15.93 7.21
C VAL A 625 -26.24 16.60 8.57
N ASP A 626 -27.08 17.61 8.58
CA ASP A 626 -27.44 18.38 9.77
C ASP A 626 -26.21 18.94 10.53
N GLY A 627 -25.15 19.36 9.80
CA GLY A 627 -23.94 19.92 10.36
C GLY A 627 -22.84 18.89 10.72
N ASN A 628 -23.08 17.59 10.48
CA ASN A 628 -22.06 16.56 10.62
C ASN A 628 -21.47 16.19 9.27
N SER A 629 -20.18 16.44 9.09
CA SER A 629 -19.48 16.17 7.82
C SER A 629 -18.91 14.74 7.76
N SER A 630 -18.93 14.17 6.55
CA SER A 630 -18.31 12.87 6.24
C SER A 630 -16.78 12.95 6.17
N ASN A 631 -16.15 11.79 5.94
CA ASN A 631 -14.81 11.73 5.38
C ASN A 631 -14.75 12.51 4.05
N ARG A 632 -13.56 13.03 3.74
CA ARG A 632 -13.30 13.75 2.49
C ARG A 632 -12.68 12.80 1.50
N VAL A 633 -13.18 12.84 0.26
CA VAL A 633 -12.71 11.98 -0.84
C VAL A 633 -12.41 12.85 -2.06
N ARG A 634 -11.74 12.29 -3.05
CA ARG A 634 -11.47 12.99 -4.32
C ARG A 634 -12.28 12.40 -5.46
N VAL A 635 -12.83 13.29 -6.28
CA VAL A 635 -13.41 12.96 -7.57
C VAL A 635 -12.61 13.67 -8.67
N TYR A 636 -12.29 12.95 -9.73
CA TYR A 636 -11.57 13.53 -10.87
C TYR A 636 -12.56 14.08 -11.88
N ILE A 637 -12.38 15.35 -12.25
CA ILE A 637 -13.28 16.09 -13.13
C ILE A 637 -12.51 16.59 -14.32
N GLU A 638 -13.06 16.34 -15.51
CA GLU A 638 -12.54 16.83 -16.78
C GLU A 638 -13.54 17.76 -17.47
N PRO A 639 -13.07 18.62 -18.44
CA PRO A 639 -13.91 19.56 -19.17
C PRO A 639 -15.12 18.96 -19.85
#